data_b11f8c0045be4b3ca32825fccbf2d3c4
#
_entry.id   b11f8c0045be4b3ca32825fccbf2d3c4
#
_cell.length_a   1.000
_cell.length_b   1.000
_cell.length_c   1.000
_cell.angle_alpha   90.00
_cell.angle_beta   90.00
_cell.angle_gamma   90.00
#
_symmetry.space_group_name_H-M   'P 1'
#
loop_
_entity.id
_entity.type
_entity.pdbx_description
1 polymer ?
#
loop_
_entity_poly.entity_id
_entity_poly.type
_entity_poly.pdbx_seq_one_letter_code
_entity_poly.pdbx_strand_id
1 'polypeptide(L)'
;GIQPKAYYLTGAGDDMRYPERVLSAWKLYGTNDEEAEEWMLLDSHEGVTWQQNNETKMYSFSNSQSYTTFKLVIEKCGNTPTTNPNVIQFSGFGLGEEVKTTGSGEEVNYLYTSLSEGPSYNWAARSGAWSGVSCLHMEGTTTAKAAKNYVVLYDGLDIPVGENTRLSYLVFPDIGTDYNLSANDPNYAYDFEYTSMYSAIDLEFSDGTRLSNYKAIDQYGNVVSPAAQGEARVMATNNWLQISTKLSTDPELVGKTITKVLAGFEKNDATPGKDISVYFDDVEIFEQADPTVENLADYVNILRGTYSTGNAPARGLNVPIVATPFGFNYWVPTTDGSTDNTPYAYSGAEARFKGIKISHVASNWIGESGTYYFSADSTTTDYSAVGNAIRNRGSVFSHENEIAKPYYYGVTLNADDAAAPNVKVEVTPTEHAAVLRFTFPAGAKACNIMFDPVNARRNSIIEFNAGKTEFHTTSENKANGQTTMHIVGQFSQAPVAWHSAGEGSMGMFQFAPNENKETVIEMKVATSFISKEQAQHALLMEIAGDEGFDKVQAKALKIWNDTLGSIEVEGGSYHERVTFYSNLYRAFVYPTSLAENTGTNAQPHWQHYSPYTGKVVDGQFVYNNGFWDTFRTAWPLYSIVAPEKATQLLDGLIQIGR
;
A
#
# COMPACT_ATOMS: atom_id res chain seq x y z
N GLY A 1 -11.27 -24.46 -22.47
CA GLY A 1 -11.71 -25.48 -21.51
C GLY A 1 -10.54 -26.09 -20.78
N ILE A 2 -10.74 -26.57 -19.57
CA ILE A 2 -9.74 -27.29 -18.78
C ILE A 2 -9.96 -28.80 -18.87
N GLN A 3 -8.90 -29.58 -18.71
CA GLN A 3 -8.95 -31.06 -18.65
C GLN A 3 -8.80 -31.49 -17.18
N PRO A 4 -9.87 -31.48 -16.36
CA PRO A 4 -9.74 -31.77 -14.96
C PRO A 4 -9.47 -33.25 -14.71
N LYS A 5 -8.61 -33.52 -13.73
CA LYS A 5 -8.27 -34.86 -13.27
C LYS A 5 -8.38 -35.01 -11.77
N ALA A 6 -8.59 -33.88 -11.08
CA ALA A 6 -8.81 -33.85 -9.66
C ALA A 6 -9.73 -32.68 -9.28
N TYR A 7 -10.34 -32.77 -8.11
CA TYR A 7 -11.03 -31.67 -7.45
C TYR A 7 -10.93 -31.82 -5.95
N TYR A 8 -11.19 -30.73 -5.25
CA TYR A 8 -11.32 -30.76 -3.81
C TYR A 8 -12.68 -30.23 -3.36
N LEU A 9 -13.07 -30.65 -2.18
CA LEU A 9 -14.17 -30.10 -1.41
C LEU A 9 -13.68 -29.79 -0.01
N THR A 10 -13.97 -28.61 0.47
CA THR A 10 -13.66 -28.17 1.84
C THR A 10 -14.96 -28.02 2.61
N GLY A 11 -15.04 -28.67 3.75
CA GLY A 11 -16.16 -28.54 4.67
C GLY A 11 -16.26 -27.13 5.25
N ALA A 12 -17.36 -26.83 5.92
CA ALA A 12 -17.58 -25.53 6.55
C ALA A 12 -16.99 -25.49 7.99
N GLY A 13 -16.88 -24.28 8.53
CA GLY A 13 -16.32 -24.04 9.87
C GLY A 13 -17.14 -24.58 11.05
N ASP A 14 -18.34 -25.12 10.79
CA ASP A 14 -19.23 -25.67 11.81
C ASP A 14 -19.80 -27.06 11.46
N ASP A 15 -19.11 -27.81 10.60
CA ASP A 15 -19.51 -29.14 10.14
C ASP A 15 -19.73 -30.13 11.28
N MET A 16 -18.88 -30.08 12.30
CA MET A 16 -19.01 -30.96 13.46
C MET A 16 -20.24 -30.61 14.32
N ARG A 17 -20.72 -29.37 14.24
CA ARG A 17 -21.93 -28.91 14.93
C ARG A 17 -23.21 -29.23 14.19
N TYR A 18 -23.14 -29.24 12.85
CA TYR A 18 -24.30 -29.44 11.96
C TYR A 18 -23.99 -30.50 10.88
N PRO A 19 -23.68 -31.75 11.28
CA PRO A 19 -23.25 -32.79 10.33
C PRO A 19 -24.34 -33.18 9.31
N GLU A 20 -25.59 -32.85 9.54
CA GLU A 20 -26.71 -33.06 8.62
C GLU A 20 -26.66 -32.15 7.37
N ARG A 21 -25.87 -31.10 7.40
CA ARG A 21 -25.72 -30.12 6.30
C ARG A 21 -24.55 -30.43 5.38
N VAL A 22 -23.64 -31.28 5.83
CA VAL A 22 -22.37 -31.56 5.16
C VAL A 22 -22.56 -32.55 4.03
N LEU A 23 -21.89 -32.34 2.90
CA LEU A 23 -22.00 -33.22 1.73
C LEU A 23 -21.56 -34.63 2.06
N SER A 24 -22.41 -35.62 1.75
CA SER A 24 -22.09 -37.04 1.93
C SER A 24 -22.21 -37.87 0.64
N ALA A 25 -22.89 -37.34 -0.40
CA ALA A 25 -22.91 -37.94 -1.73
C ALA A 25 -23.10 -36.86 -2.79
N TRP A 26 -22.34 -36.96 -3.89
CA TRP A 26 -22.42 -36.03 -5.02
C TRP A 26 -21.92 -36.62 -6.30
N LYS A 27 -22.20 -35.94 -7.43
CA LYS A 27 -21.68 -36.25 -8.76
C LYS A 27 -21.11 -34.98 -9.40
N LEU A 28 -19.97 -35.12 -10.05
CA LEU A 28 -19.32 -34.06 -10.83
C LEU A 28 -19.51 -34.35 -12.32
N TYR A 29 -19.96 -33.37 -13.07
CA TYR A 29 -20.16 -33.43 -14.51
C TYR A 29 -19.42 -32.32 -15.24
N GLY A 30 -19.08 -32.56 -16.52
CA GLY A 30 -18.51 -31.55 -17.42
C GLY A 30 -19.26 -31.51 -18.77
N THR A 31 -19.26 -30.33 -19.40
CA THR A 31 -19.80 -30.09 -20.73
C THR A 31 -19.07 -28.96 -21.44
N ASN A 32 -19.16 -28.96 -22.80
CA ASN A 32 -18.77 -27.82 -23.63
C ASN A 32 -19.98 -27.08 -24.23
N ASP A 33 -21.20 -27.55 -23.88
CA ASP A 33 -22.46 -26.94 -24.27
C ASP A 33 -23.38 -26.85 -23.03
N GLU A 34 -23.58 -25.65 -22.53
CA GLU A 34 -24.36 -25.39 -21.32
C GLU A 34 -25.83 -25.73 -21.47
N GLU A 35 -26.36 -25.73 -22.71
CA GLU A 35 -27.74 -26.08 -23.03
C GLU A 35 -27.92 -27.57 -23.30
N ALA A 36 -26.83 -28.39 -23.20
CA ALA A 36 -26.90 -29.83 -23.45
C ALA A 36 -27.86 -30.54 -22.45
N GLU A 37 -28.71 -31.39 -22.98
CA GLU A 37 -29.58 -32.25 -22.15
C GLU A 37 -28.79 -33.29 -21.36
N GLU A 38 -27.67 -33.78 -21.91
CA GLU A 38 -26.80 -34.77 -21.28
C GLU A 38 -25.41 -34.19 -21.00
N TRP A 39 -24.97 -34.32 -19.74
CA TRP A 39 -23.65 -33.93 -19.27
C TRP A 39 -22.79 -35.16 -19.00
N MET A 40 -21.50 -35.11 -19.34
CA MET A 40 -20.57 -36.22 -19.09
C MET A 40 -20.31 -36.33 -17.57
N LEU A 41 -20.62 -37.46 -16.97
CA LEU A 41 -20.24 -37.77 -15.61
C LEU A 41 -18.71 -37.95 -15.51
N LEU A 42 -18.06 -37.17 -14.67
CA LEU A 42 -16.62 -37.18 -14.44
C LEU A 42 -16.25 -38.00 -13.20
N ASP A 43 -17.00 -37.83 -12.11
CA ASP A 43 -16.74 -38.52 -10.86
C ASP A 43 -18.01 -38.61 -9.98
N SER A 44 -18.02 -39.55 -9.02
CA SER A 44 -19.16 -39.79 -8.14
C SER A 44 -18.72 -40.36 -6.79
N HIS A 45 -19.21 -39.80 -5.70
CA HIS A 45 -18.92 -40.26 -4.34
C HIS A 45 -20.20 -40.46 -3.52
N GLU A 46 -20.20 -41.47 -2.65
CA GLU A 46 -21.25 -41.76 -1.69
C GLU A 46 -20.66 -42.16 -0.32
N GLY A 47 -21.38 -41.83 0.76
CA GLY A 47 -21.01 -42.23 2.10
C GLY A 47 -19.78 -41.51 2.66
N VAL A 48 -19.48 -40.35 2.13
CA VAL A 48 -18.34 -39.54 2.59
C VAL A 48 -18.65 -39.00 4.00
N THR A 49 -17.68 -39.12 4.90
CA THR A 49 -17.74 -38.60 6.28
C THR A 49 -16.66 -37.58 6.49
N TRP A 50 -16.97 -36.56 7.29
CA TRP A 50 -16.04 -35.48 7.65
C TRP A 50 -15.62 -35.63 9.10
N GLN A 51 -14.32 -35.42 9.41
CA GLN A 51 -13.77 -35.68 10.73
C GLN A 51 -13.55 -34.40 11.55
N GLN A 52 -13.46 -33.26 10.88
CA GLN A 52 -13.23 -31.96 11.53
C GLN A 52 -13.87 -30.83 10.70
N ASN A 53 -14.02 -29.66 11.34
CA ASN A 53 -14.42 -28.43 10.66
C ASN A 53 -13.35 -28.01 9.66
N ASN A 54 -13.77 -27.43 8.53
CA ASN A 54 -12.87 -26.98 7.45
C ASN A 54 -11.96 -28.11 6.88
N GLU A 55 -12.35 -29.36 7.03
CA GLU A 55 -11.59 -30.46 6.45
C GLU A 55 -11.64 -30.38 4.91
N THR A 56 -10.49 -30.45 4.27
CA THR A 56 -10.39 -30.52 2.80
C THR A 56 -10.18 -31.96 2.36
N LYS A 57 -11.03 -32.44 1.48
CA LYS A 57 -10.91 -33.77 0.84
C LYS A 57 -10.68 -33.61 -0.64
N MET A 58 -9.78 -34.42 -1.15
CA MET A 58 -9.35 -34.40 -2.54
C MET A 58 -9.77 -35.67 -3.24
N TYR A 59 -10.18 -35.52 -4.49
CA TYR A 59 -10.69 -36.61 -5.32
C TYR A 59 -10.01 -36.56 -6.68
N SER A 60 -9.38 -37.65 -7.06
CA SER A 60 -8.73 -37.84 -8.38
C SER A 60 -9.55 -38.77 -9.24
N PHE A 61 -9.68 -38.43 -10.50
CA PHE A 61 -10.42 -39.24 -11.48
C PHE A 61 -9.72 -39.25 -12.85
N SER A 62 -10.04 -40.24 -13.69
CA SER A 62 -9.47 -40.34 -15.02
C SER A 62 -10.32 -39.57 -16.02
N ASN A 63 -9.71 -38.56 -16.65
CA ASN A 63 -10.35 -37.78 -17.71
C ASN A 63 -9.32 -37.46 -18.82
N SER A 64 -9.76 -37.58 -20.09
CA SER A 64 -8.96 -37.29 -21.27
C SER A 64 -9.54 -36.15 -22.12
N GLN A 65 -10.61 -35.48 -21.66
CA GLN A 65 -11.32 -34.45 -22.41
C GLN A 65 -11.31 -33.14 -21.66
N SER A 66 -11.28 -32.06 -22.41
CA SER A 66 -11.42 -30.68 -21.86
C SER A 66 -12.87 -30.24 -21.89
N TYR A 67 -13.28 -29.53 -20.83
CA TYR A 67 -14.62 -28.96 -20.70
C TYR A 67 -14.54 -27.50 -20.32
N THR A 68 -15.55 -26.75 -20.73
CA THR A 68 -15.68 -25.30 -20.40
C THR A 68 -16.55 -25.07 -19.19
N THR A 69 -17.52 -25.97 -18.94
CA THR A 69 -18.52 -25.80 -17.88
C THR A 69 -18.63 -27.07 -17.05
N PHE A 70 -18.76 -26.89 -15.73
CA PHE A 70 -18.84 -27.98 -14.76
C PHE A 70 -20.06 -27.83 -13.86
N LYS A 71 -20.59 -28.98 -13.44
CA LYS A 71 -21.75 -29.04 -12.55
C LYS A 71 -21.50 -30.05 -11.43
N LEU A 72 -21.56 -29.59 -10.18
CA LEU A 72 -21.55 -30.45 -8.99
C LEU A 72 -23.01 -30.67 -8.55
N VAL A 73 -23.48 -31.93 -8.63
CA VAL A 73 -24.82 -32.31 -8.19
C VAL A 73 -24.73 -32.98 -6.83
N ILE A 74 -25.26 -32.35 -5.82
CA ILE A 74 -25.27 -32.85 -4.45
C ILE A 74 -26.49 -33.75 -4.28
N GLU A 75 -26.25 -35.03 -3.98
CA GLU A 75 -27.28 -36.04 -3.83
C GLU A 75 -27.71 -36.26 -2.37
N LYS A 76 -26.76 -36.10 -1.42
CA LYS A 76 -27.04 -36.27 0.00
C LYS A 76 -26.17 -35.34 0.85
N CYS A 77 -26.75 -34.89 1.98
CA CYS A 77 -26.04 -34.24 3.07
C CYS A 77 -26.23 -35.06 4.35
N GLY A 78 -25.16 -35.26 5.10
CA GLY A 78 -25.16 -36.14 6.27
C GLY A 78 -25.63 -37.54 5.90
N ASN A 79 -26.52 -38.12 6.68
CA ASN A 79 -27.13 -39.44 6.44
C ASN A 79 -28.52 -39.34 5.80
N THR A 80 -28.97 -38.17 5.38
CA THR A 80 -30.32 -37.93 4.85
C THR A 80 -30.28 -37.63 3.36
N PRO A 81 -31.21 -38.15 2.53
CA PRO A 81 -31.38 -37.75 1.14
C PRO A 81 -31.74 -36.28 1.05
N THR A 82 -31.23 -35.57 0.05
CA THR A 82 -31.45 -34.13 -0.17
C THR A 82 -32.85 -33.73 -0.61
N THR A 83 -33.89 -34.49 -0.25
CA THR A 83 -35.28 -34.20 -0.63
C THR A 83 -35.88 -32.94 0.02
N ASN A 84 -35.22 -32.38 1.05
CA ASN A 84 -35.53 -31.06 1.61
C ASN A 84 -34.38 -30.49 2.46
N PRO A 85 -33.22 -30.18 1.89
CA PRO A 85 -32.17 -29.49 2.64
C PRO A 85 -32.51 -28.01 2.72
N ASN A 86 -32.90 -27.55 3.89
CA ASN A 86 -33.00 -26.11 4.10
C ASN A 86 -31.62 -25.40 4.03
N VAL A 87 -30.55 -26.14 4.20
CA VAL A 87 -29.17 -25.64 4.12
C VAL A 87 -28.23 -26.77 3.70
N ILE A 88 -27.43 -26.51 2.68
CA ILE A 88 -26.26 -27.30 2.26
C ILE A 88 -25.05 -26.44 2.56
N GLN A 89 -24.01 -27.01 3.16
CA GLN A 89 -22.82 -26.25 3.49
C GLN A 89 -21.53 -26.95 3.04
N PHE A 90 -20.65 -26.16 2.46
CA PHE A 90 -19.23 -26.41 2.23
C PHE A 90 -18.57 -25.05 1.99
N SER A 91 -17.28 -24.91 2.29
CA SER A 91 -16.57 -23.64 2.20
C SER A 91 -15.68 -23.53 0.98
N GLY A 92 -15.41 -24.64 0.28
CA GLY A 92 -14.55 -24.60 -0.89
C GLY A 92 -14.82 -25.75 -1.88
N PHE A 93 -14.71 -25.42 -3.17
CA PHE A 93 -14.69 -26.37 -4.28
C PHE A 93 -13.73 -25.85 -5.34
N GLY A 94 -12.84 -26.69 -5.83
CA GLY A 94 -11.96 -26.35 -6.93
C GLY A 94 -11.65 -27.54 -7.81
N LEU A 95 -11.49 -27.29 -9.12
CA LEU A 95 -11.12 -28.25 -10.14
C LEU A 95 -9.68 -28.00 -10.56
N GLY A 96 -8.89 -29.08 -10.77
CA GLY A 96 -7.52 -28.98 -11.20
C GLY A 96 -7.11 -30.06 -12.20
N GLU A 97 -6.04 -29.78 -12.94
CA GLU A 97 -5.35 -30.77 -13.77
C GLU A 97 -4.17 -31.33 -12.98
N GLU A 98 -4.04 -32.67 -12.98
CA GLU A 98 -2.84 -33.32 -12.48
C GLU A 98 -1.72 -33.09 -13.49
N VAL A 99 -0.73 -32.28 -13.19
CA VAL A 99 0.46 -32.11 -14.01
C VAL A 99 1.51 -33.12 -13.54
N LYS A 100 1.63 -34.26 -14.26
CA LYS A 100 2.80 -35.13 -14.10
C LYS A 100 3.96 -34.56 -14.89
N THR A 101 4.94 -34.01 -14.21
CA THR A 101 6.23 -33.70 -14.84
C THR A 101 6.96 -35.04 -15.09
N THR A 102 7.29 -35.32 -16.34
CA THR A 102 8.08 -36.49 -16.72
C THR A 102 9.55 -36.26 -16.34
N GLY A 103 9.90 -36.63 -15.13
CA GLY A 103 11.28 -36.68 -14.64
C GLY A 103 11.49 -37.97 -13.86
N SER A 104 12.30 -38.86 -14.38
CA SER A 104 12.99 -40.01 -13.74
C SER A 104 12.27 -40.83 -12.65
N GLY A 105 10.97 -41.06 -12.74
CA GLY A 105 10.29 -42.09 -11.92
C GLY A 105 10.11 -41.72 -10.42
N GLU A 106 10.31 -40.47 -10.05
CA GLU A 106 10.02 -39.95 -8.70
C GLU A 106 8.57 -39.48 -8.60
N GLU A 107 7.97 -39.64 -7.41
CA GLU A 107 6.65 -39.13 -7.13
C GLU A 107 6.68 -37.57 -7.20
N VAL A 108 5.67 -36.99 -7.86
CA VAL A 108 5.52 -35.56 -8.02
C VAL A 108 4.46 -35.00 -7.07
N ASN A 109 4.60 -33.75 -6.71
CA ASN A 109 3.59 -33.07 -5.94
C ASN A 109 2.29 -32.94 -6.72
N TYR A 110 1.18 -32.98 -6.02
CA TYR A 110 -0.10 -32.58 -6.60
C TYR A 110 -0.25 -31.08 -6.40
N LEU A 111 -0.41 -30.34 -7.50
CA LEU A 111 -0.76 -28.93 -7.53
C LEU A 111 -2.05 -28.74 -8.29
N TYR A 112 -2.93 -27.91 -7.75
CA TYR A 112 -4.13 -27.43 -8.43
C TYR A 112 -4.33 -25.97 -8.13
N THR A 113 -5.08 -25.33 -9.00
CA THR A 113 -5.45 -23.93 -8.86
C THR A 113 -6.97 -23.80 -8.86
N SER A 114 -7.45 -22.86 -8.07
CA SER A 114 -8.86 -22.50 -7.99
C SER A 114 -9.02 -21.00 -7.84
N LEU A 115 -10.20 -20.47 -8.15
CA LEU A 115 -10.55 -19.11 -7.74
C LEU A 115 -10.95 -19.12 -6.27
N SER A 116 -10.43 -18.17 -5.52
CA SER A 116 -10.65 -18.01 -4.08
C SER A 116 -10.99 -16.56 -3.77
N GLU A 117 -11.75 -16.33 -2.70
CA GLU A 117 -11.92 -14.97 -2.14
C GLU A 117 -10.62 -14.42 -1.55
N GLY A 118 -9.55 -15.22 -1.53
CA GLY A 118 -8.22 -14.87 -1.03
C GLY A 118 -7.97 -15.32 0.41
N PRO A 119 -6.80 -15.03 0.96
CA PRO A 119 -6.42 -15.46 2.29
C PRO A 119 -7.36 -14.85 3.34
N SER A 120 -7.84 -15.68 4.26
CA SER A 120 -8.70 -15.25 5.38
C SER A 120 -7.95 -14.39 6.41
N TYR A 121 -6.65 -14.34 6.32
CA TYR A 121 -5.74 -13.72 7.26
C TYR A 121 -4.53 -13.15 6.54
N ASN A 122 -4.05 -11.98 6.95
CA ASN A 122 -2.72 -11.49 6.61
C ASN A 122 -2.17 -10.54 7.71
N TRP A 123 -0.85 -10.32 7.70
CA TRP A 123 -0.18 -9.44 8.65
C TRP A 123 -0.55 -7.98 8.50
N ALA A 124 -0.99 -7.56 7.32
CA ALA A 124 -1.41 -6.20 7.05
C ALA A 124 -2.88 -5.93 7.39
N ALA A 125 -3.55 -6.82 8.10
CA ALA A 125 -4.94 -6.74 8.58
C ALA A 125 -6.01 -6.62 7.48
N ARG A 126 -5.69 -6.92 6.23
CA ARG A 126 -6.66 -7.10 5.16
C ARG A 126 -6.69 -8.57 4.75
N SER A 127 -7.84 -9.20 4.91
CA SER A 127 -8.14 -10.51 4.34
C SER A 127 -8.69 -10.34 2.92
N GLY A 128 -8.67 -11.42 2.15
CA GLY A 128 -9.26 -11.47 0.83
C GLY A 128 -8.27 -11.24 -0.31
N ALA A 129 -8.81 -11.23 -1.52
CA ALA A 129 -8.08 -10.91 -2.74
C ALA A 129 -7.48 -9.50 -2.68
N TRP A 130 -6.41 -9.26 -3.41
CA TRP A 130 -5.80 -7.94 -3.47
C TRP A 130 -6.66 -6.98 -4.27
N SER A 131 -7.08 -7.39 -5.47
CA SER A 131 -8.00 -6.63 -6.30
C SER A 131 -9.29 -7.40 -6.54
N GLY A 132 -10.38 -6.70 -6.83
CA GLY A 132 -11.67 -7.33 -7.09
C GLY A 132 -12.22 -8.15 -5.92
N VAL A 133 -12.82 -9.29 -6.24
CA VAL A 133 -13.49 -10.19 -5.27
C VAL A 133 -12.87 -11.58 -5.20
N SER A 134 -11.94 -11.92 -6.09
CA SER A 134 -11.31 -13.24 -6.15
C SER A 134 -9.90 -13.15 -6.71
N CYS A 135 -9.04 -14.07 -6.26
CA CYS A 135 -7.69 -14.28 -6.73
C CYS A 135 -7.47 -15.76 -7.05
N LEU A 136 -6.33 -16.09 -7.64
CA LEU A 136 -5.93 -17.46 -7.87
C LEU A 136 -5.37 -18.06 -6.58
N HIS A 137 -5.84 -19.23 -6.18
CA HIS A 137 -5.25 -20.04 -5.12
C HIS A 137 -4.60 -21.27 -5.72
N MET A 138 -3.31 -21.48 -5.47
CA MET A 138 -2.57 -22.69 -5.79
C MET A 138 -2.32 -23.49 -4.52
N GLU A 139 -2.78 -24.72 -4.52
CA GLU A 139 -2.68 -25.63 -3.37
C GLU A 139 -2.04 -26.95 -3.77
N GLY A 140 -1.46 -27.62 -2.80
CA GLY A 140 -0.92 -28.95 -2.98
C GLY A 140 -0.19 -29.48 -1.77
N THR A 141 0.40 -30.67 -1.93
CA THR A 141 1.21 -31.29 -0.89
C THR A 141 2.48 -31.83 -1.52
N THR A 142 3.60 -31.62 -0.86
CA THR A 142 4.90 -32.16 -1.30
C THR A 142 4.92 -33.68 -1.13
N THR A 143 5.30 -34.40 -2.19
CA THR A 143 5.32 -35.89 -2.19
C THR A 143 6.72 -36.44 -2.34
N ALA A 144 7.65 -35.67 -2.88
CA ALA A 144 9.01 -36.12 -3.15
C ALA A 144 10.04 -35.06 -2.72
N LYS A 145 11.25 -35.53 -2.42
CA LYS A 145 12.41 -34.69 -2.27
C LYS A 145 12.80 -34.11 -3.64
N ALA A 146 13.10 -32.84 -3.74
CA ALA A 146 13.37 -32.15 -4.99
C ALA A 146 12.16 -32.08 -5.95
N ALA A 147 11.01 -31.72 -5.43
CA ALA A 147 9.77 -31.65 -6.18
C ALA A 147 9.67 -30.39 -7.05
N LYS A 148 9.14 -30.59 -8.27
CA LYS A 148 8.92 -29.53 -9.26
C LYS A 148 7.62 -29.76 -10.01
N ASN A 149 6.68 -28.82 -9.94
CA ASN A 149 5.37 -28.88 -10.59
C ASN A 149 4.92 -27.52 -11.12
N TYR A 150 4.15 -27.54 -12.21
CA TYR A 150 3.57 -26.36 -12.83
C TYR A 150 2.14 -26.59 -13.27
N VAL A 151 1.28 -25.61 -13.04
CA VAL A 151 -0.10 -25.58 -13.53
C VAL A 151 -0.21 -24.54 -14.61
N VAL A 152 -0.77 -24.89 -15.77
CA VAL A 152 -1.00 -23.95 -16.86
C VAL A 152 -2.22 -23.10 -16.52
N LEU A 153 -2.03 -21.78 -16.49
CA LEU A 153 -3.10 -20.81 -16.25
C LEU A 153 -3.70 -20.31 -17.56
N TYR A 154 -2.84 -19.99 -18.53
CA TYR A 154 -3.21 -19.57 -19.88
C TYR A 154 -2.36 -20.29 -20.90
N ASP A 155 -2.96 -20.65 -22.03
CA ASP A 155 -2.31 -21.30 -23.17
C ASP A 155 -2.72 -20.63 -24.48
N GLY A 156 -1.93 -20.83 -25.52
CA GLY A 156 -2.21 -20.29 -26.85
C GLY A 156 -1.94 -18.80 -27.00
N LEU A 157 -1.08 -18.24 -26.15
CA LEU A 157 -0.64 -16.84 -26.26
C LEU A 157 0.37 -16.69 -27.40
N ASP A 158 0.49 -15.46 -27.91
CA ASP A 158 1.47 -15.06 -28.94
C ASP A 158 2.00 -13.66 -28.58
N ILE A 159 2.71 -13.57 -27.43
CA ILE A 159 3.22 -12.30 -26.92
C ILE A 159 4.72 -12.22 -27.15
N PRO A 160 5.20 -11.34 -28.07
CA PRO A 160 6.62 -11.18 -28.30
C PRO A 160 7.31 -10.53 -27.09
N VAL A 161 8.52 -10.98 -26.77
CA VAL A 161 9.37 -10.39 -25.75
C VAL A 161 10.28 -9.35 -26.37
N GLY A 162 10.05 -8.08 -26.06
CA GLY A 162 10.90 -6.95 -26.43
C GLY A 162 11.82 -6.50 -25.28
N GLU A 163 12.56 -5.43 -25.54
CA GLU A 163 13.46 -4.82 -24.55
C GLU A 163 12.73 -4.30 -23.28
N ASN A 164 11.45 -3.99 -23.39
CA ASN A 164 10.66 -3.39 -22.33
C ASN A 164 9.49 -4.27 -21.86
N THR A 165 9.45 -5.54 -22.29
CA THR A 165 8.45 -6.48 -21.82
C THR A 165 8.65 -6.81 -20.35
N ARG A 166 7.60 -6.69 -19.58
CA ARG A 166 7.57 -6.94 -18.14
C ARG A 166 6.54 -7.98 -17.76
N LEU A 167 6.86 -8.74 -16.72
CA LEU A 167 5.92 -9.57 -15.97
C LEU A 167 5.77 -8.95 -14.59
N SER A 168 4.54 -8.76 -14.14
CA SER A 168 4.22 -8.37 -12.77
C SER A 168 3.12 -9.26 -12.22
N TYR A 169 3.18 -9.58 -10.94
CA TYR A 169 2.12 -10.29 -10.23
C TYR A 169 2.21 -10.06 -8.73
N LEU A 170 1.10 -10.22 -8.05
CA LEU A 170 1.06 -10.30 -6.60
C LEU A 170 1.10 -11.75 -6.14
N VAL A 171 1.83 -12.02 -5.08
CA VAL A 171 1.98 -13.34 -4.47
C VAL A 171 1.79 -13.26 -2.96
N PHE A 172 1.07 -14.23 -2.41
CA PHE A 172 0.86 -14.40 -0.99
C PHE A 172 1.24 -15.83 -0.59
N PRO A 173 2.45 -16.07 -0.08
CA PRO A 173 2.83 -17.37 0.46
C PRO A 173 2.18 -17.58 1.82
N ASP A 174 1.24 -18.51 1.93
CA ASP A 174 0.61 -18.89 3.18
C ASP A 174 1.44 -19.99 3.87
N ILE A 175 1.92 -19.69 5.07
CA ILE A 175 2.75 -20.61 5.88
C ILE A 175 2.08 -20.96 7.22
N GLY A 176 0.76 -20.75 7.32
CA GLY A 176 -0.01 -20.96 8.55
C GLY A 176 -0.02 -19.75 9.48
N THR A 177 -0.91 -19.79 10.46
CA THR A 177 -1.25 -18.61 11.29
C THR A 177 -0.82 -18.73 12.75
N ASP A 178 -0.56 -19.94 13.24
CA ASP A 178 -0.47 -20.20 14.69
C ASP A 178 0.96 -20.08 15.27
N TYR A 179 1.74 -19.14 14.74
CA TYR A 179 3.11 -18.87 15.22
C TYR A 179 3.15 -18.39 16.69
N ASN A 180 2.03 -17.92 17.24
CA ASN A 180 1.93 -17.52 18.66
C ASN A 180 1.71 -18.72 19.61
N LEU A 181 1.36 -19.88 19.07
CA LEU A 181 1.21 -21.08 19.86
C LEU A 181 2.58 -21.69 20.18
N SER A 182 2.67 -22.40 21.29
CA SER A 182 3.86 -23.19 21.58
C SER A 182 4.01 -24.29 20.53
N ALA A 183 5.23 -24.55 20.08
CA ALA A 183 5.50 -25.65 19.14
C ALA A 183 5.04 -27.04 19.65
N ASN A 184 4.69 -27.15 20.93
CA ASN A 184 4.10 -28.35 21.53
C ASN A 184 2.56 -28.32 21.56
N ASP A 185 1.93 -27.22 21.11
CA ASP A 185 0.47 -27.13 21.00
C ASP A 185 0.01 -28.01 19.83
N PRO A 186 -0.99 -28.90 20.01
CA PRO A 186 -1.49 -29.75 18.93
C PRO A 186 -2.13 -28.97 17.78
N ASN A 187 -2.46 -27.69 17.97
CA ASN A 187 -3.01 -26.81 16.94
C ASN A 187 -1.92 -25.94 16.27
N TYR A 188 -0.66 -26.17 16.59
CA TYR A 188 0.44 -25.43 16.01
C TYR A 188 0.62 -25.80 14.53
N ALA A 189 0.32 -24.87 13.63
CA ALA A 189 0.27 -25.10 12.19
C ALA A 189 1.23 -24.18 11.38
N TYR A 190 2.27 -23.65 12.01
CA TYR A 190 3.19 -22.75 11.35
C TYR A 190 4.30 -23.51 10.60
N ASP A 191 4.48 -23.28 9.32
CA ASP A 191 5.51 -23.91 8.50
C ASP A 191 6.84 -23.12 8.54
N PHE A 192 7.79 -23.54 9.35
CA PHE A 192 9.13 -22.96 9.42
C PHE A 192 10.05 -23.37 8.27
N GLU A 193 9.66 -24.32 7.44
CA GLU A 193 10.39 -24.64 6.21
C GLU A 193 10.05 -23.68 5.08
N TYR A 194 8.99 -22.88 5.27
CA TYR A 194 8.52 -21.86 4.31
C TYR A 194 8.21 -22.47 2.94
N THR A 195 7.59 -23.62 2.92
CA THR A 195 7.34 -24.40 1.70
C THR A 195 6.63 -23.58 0.63
N SER A 196 5.59 -22.84 0.99
CA SER A 196 4.82 -22.01 0.07
C SER A 196 5.61 -20.87 -0.58
N MET A 197 6.76 -20.46 -0.04
CA MET A 197 7.63 -19.45 -0.66
C MET A 197 8.32 -19.94 -1.94
N TYR A 198 8.41 -21.25 -2.16
CA TYR A 198 9.00 -21.84 -3.36
C TYR A 198 8.03 -21.86 -4.54
N SER A 199 7.36 -20.75 -4.76
CA SER A 199 6.31 -20.61 -5.78
C SER A 199 6.46 -19.29 -6.54
N ALA A 200 6.14 -19.33 -7.84
CA ALA A 200 6.18 -18.14 -8.70
C ALA A 200 5.23 -18.30 -9.90
N ILE A 201 4.86 -17.19 -10.51
CA ILE A 201 4.35 -17.20 -11.89
C ILE A 201 5.54 -17.43 -12.82
N ASP A 202 5.37 -18.34 -13.77
CA ASP A 202 6.37 -18.69 -14.80
C ASP A 202 5.77 -18.50 -16.20
N LEU A 203 6.61 -18.36 -17.20
CA LEU A 203 6.22 -18.21 -18.60
C LEU A 203 6.82 -19.33 -19.42
N GLU A 204 6.06 -19.92 -20.34
CA GLU A 204 6.59 -20.86 -21.33
C GLU A 204 6.70 -20.16 -22.67
N PHE A 205 7.84 -20.34 -23.34
CA PHE A 205 8.12 -19.76 -24.63
C PHE A 205 7.88 -20.73 -25.77
N SER A 206 7.79 -20.24 -27.01
CA SER A 206 7.49 -21.02 -28.20
C SER A 206 8.52 -22.10 -28.50
N ASP A 207 9.72 -22.04 -27.97
CA ASP A 207 10.77 -23.07 -28.06
C ASP A 207 10.68 -24.13 -26.94
N GLY A 208 9.65 -24.04 -26.06
CA GLY A 208 9.44 -24.96 -24.95
C GLY A 208 10.28 -24.69 -23.72
N THR A 209 11.11 -23.67 -23.74
CA THR A 209 11.83 -23.19 -22.51
C THR A 209 10.90 -22.37 -21.62
N ARG A 210 11.28 -22.19 -20.35
CA ARG A 210 10.51 -21.42 -19.37
C ARG A 210 11.34 -20.27 -18.80
N LEU A 211 10.68 -19.25 -18.29
CA LEU A 211 11.34 -18.12 -17.61
C LEU A 211 12.28 -18.62 -16.50
N SER A 212 11.86 -19.62 -15.74
CA SER A 212 12.67 -20.28 -14.69
C SER A 212 13.96 -20.95 -15.19
N ASN A 213 14.14 -21.12 -16.50
CA ASN A 213 15.40 -21.62 -17.09
C ASN A 213 16.42 -20.50 -17.31
N TYR A 214 16.03 -19.24 -17.12
CA TYR A 214 16.83 -18.03 -17.34
C TYR A 214 17.13 -17.32 -16.03
N LYS A 215 17.88 -16.23 -16.11
CA LYS A 215 18.30 -15.46 -14.95
C LYS A 215 17.65 -14.06 -14.87
N ALA A 216 16.45 -13.91 -15.45
CA ALA A 216 15.71 -12.69 -15.29
C ALA A 216 15.47 -12.40 -13.80
N ILE A 217 15.74 -11.18 -13.36
CA ILE A 217 15.69 -10.77 -11.96
C ILE A 217 14.48 -9.88 -11.70
N ASP A 218 13.94 -10.00 -10.48
CA ASP A 218 12.90 -9.13 -9.96
C ASP A 218 13.46 -7.77 -9.48
N GLN A 219 12.58 -6.92 -8.98
CA GLN A 219 12.94 -5.60 -8.43
C GLN A 219 13.82 -5.66 -7.17
N TYR A 220 14.06 -6.84 -6.62
CA TYR A 220 14.94 -7.07 -5.47
C TYR A 220 16.28 -7.71 -5.87
N GLY A 221 16.47 -7.99 -7.17
CA GLY A 221 17.68 -8.63 -7.69
C GLY A 221 17.68 -10.16 -7.60
N ASN A 222 16.55 -10.79 -7.29
CA ASN A 222 16.44 -12.24 -7.22
C ASN A 222 15.91 -12.81 -8.53
N VAL A 223 16.43 -13.98 -8.92
CA VAL A 223 15.95 -14.67 -10.12
C VAL A 223 14.47 -15.04 -9.97
N VAL A 224 13.69 -14.76 -11.01
CA VAL A 224 12.26 -15.07 -11.04
C VAL A 224 12.09 -16.54 -11.44
N SER A 225 12.19 -17.41 -10.44
CA SER A 225 11.85 -18.82 -10.53
C SER A 225 11.33 -19.30 -9.18
N PRO A 226 10.49 -20.33 -9.11
CA PRO A 226 9.98 -20.82 -7.83
C PRO A 226 11.07 -21.14 -6.81
N ALA A 227 12.11 -21.86 -7.24
CA ALA A 227 13.23 -22.25 -6.38
C ALA A 227 14.02 -21.02 -5.89
N ALA A 228 14.40 -20.11 -6.78
CA ALA A 228 15.19 -18.94 -6.40
C ALA A 228 14.42 -17.98 -5.50
N GLN A 229 13.13 -17.78 -5.71
CA GLN A 229 12.28 -16.96 -4.85
C GLN A 229 12.19 -17.54 -3.43
N GLY A 230 12.06 -18.87 -3.30
CA GLY A 230 12.07 -19.55 -2.02
C GLY A 230 13.42 -19.46 -1.30
N GLU A 231 14.53 -19.69 -2.01
CA GLU A 231 15.89 -19.63 -1.46
C GLU A 231 16.28 -18.20 -1.01
N ALA A 232 15.85 -17.20 -1.74
CA ALA A 232 16.16 -15.80 -1.42
C ALA A 232 15.59 -15.33 -0.09
N ARG A 233 14.51 -15.96 0.41
CA ARG A 233 13.84 -15.61 1.68
C ARG A 233 13.41 -14.14 1.79
N VAL A 234 13.15 -13.47 0.65
CA VAL A 234 12.73 -12.07 0.61
C VAL A 234 11.23 -11.89 0.53
N MET A 235 10.48 -12.92 0.16
CA MET A 235 9.03 -12.82 0.12
C MET A 235 8.44 -12.63 1.51
N ALA A 236 7.45 -11.73 1.59
CA ALA A 236 6.68 -11.53 2.81
C ALA A 236 5.68 -12.69 2.97
N THR A 237 5.91 -13.57 3.94
CA THR A 237 4.98 -14.65 4.27
C THR A 237 3.71 -14.12 4.91
N ASN A 238 2.57 -14.76 4.64
CA ASN A 238 1.25 -14.33 5.14
C ASN A 238 0.96 -12.86 4.84
N ASN A 239 1.42 -12.39 3.69
CA ASN A 239 1.22 -11.03 3.21
C ASN A 239 1.34 -10.96 1.69
N TRP A 240 0.61 -10.05 1.07
CA TRP A 240 0.74 -9.77 -0.33
C TRP A 240 2.07 -9.06 -0.63
N LEU A 241 2.77 -9.53 -1.65
CA LEU A 241 3.99 -8.94 -2.19
C LEU A 241 3.90 -8.87 -3.71
N GLN A 242 4.23 -7.73 -4.28
CA GLN A 242 4.40 -7.62 -5.72
C GLN A 242 5.77 -8.14 -6.15
N ILE A 243 5.79 -8.99 -7.17
CA ILE A 243 6.98 -9.36 -7.93
C ILE A 243 6.86 -8.70 -9.30
N SER A 244 7.88 -7.99 -9.73
CA SER A 244 7.97 -7.36 -11.04
C SER A 244 9.33 -7.57 -11.65
N THR A 245 9.37 -8.05 -12.88
CA THR A 245 10.61 -8.26 -13.63
C THR A 245 10.52 -7.66 -15.03
N LYS A 246 11.58 -7.03 -15.48
CA LYS A 246 11.80 -6.69 -16.88
C LYS A 246 12.51 -7.88 -17.53
N LEU A 247 11.87 -8.53 -18.47
CA LEU A 247 12.37 -9.81 -19.01
C LEU A 247 13.77 -9.65 -19.64
N SER A 248 14.08 -8.50 -20.24
CA SER A 248 15.40 -8.20 -20.81
C SER A 248 16.54 -8.07 -19.79
N THR A 249 16.28 -8.21 -18.48
CA THR A 249 17.34 -8.38 -17.47
C THR A 249 18.13 -9.66 -17.72
N ASP A 250 17.52 -10.65 -18.42
CA ASP A 250 18.25 -11.70 -19.13
C ASP A 250 18.14 -11.47 -20.64
N PRO A 251 19.23 -11.06 -21.32
CA PRO A 251 19.16 -10.76 -22.75
C PRO A 251 18.75 -11.92 -23.67
N GLU A 252 18.89 -13.16 -23.22
CA GLU A 252 18.49 -14.34 -23.99
C GLU A 252 16.96 -14.46 -24.14
N LEU A 253 16.20 -13.71 -23.37
CA LEU A 253 14.75 -13.67 -23.46
C LEU A 253 14.23 -12.76 -24.57
N VAL A 254 15.01 -11.74 -24.96
CA VAL A 254 14.58 -10.80 -26.01
C VAL A 254 14.48 -11.52 -27.36
N GLY A 255 13.34 -11.34 -28.03
CA GLY A 255 13.01 -12.00 -29.29
C GLY A 255 12.32 -13.36 -29.16
N LYS A 256 12.11 -13.86 -27.94
CA LYS A 256 11.25 -15.03 -27.69
C LYS A 256 9.77 -14.65 -27.78
N THR A 257 8.91 -15.64 -27.88
CA THR A 257 7.45 -15.48 -27.86
C THR A 257 6.88 -16.26 -26.68
N ILE A 258 6.13 -15.58 -25.81
CA ILE A 258 5.43 -16.21 -24.70
C ILE A 258 4.19 -16.91 -25.23
N THR A 259 4.05 -18.20 -24.92
CA THR A 259 2.92 -19.04 -25.34
C THR A 259 2.02 -19.43 -24.18
N LYS A 260 2.56 -19.49 -22.94
CA LYS A 260 1.78 -19.85 -21.76
C LYS A 260 2.18 -19.04 -20.54
N VAL A 261 1.22 -18.89 -19.62
CA VAL A 261 1.43 -18.44 -18.24
C VAL A 261 1.16 -19.62 -17.31
N LEU A 262 2.06 -19.85 -16.37
CA LEU A 262 2.00 -20.97 -15.44
C LEU A 262 2.14 -20.47 -13.99
N ALA A 263 1.51 -21.19 -13.06
CA ALA A 263 1.86 -21.13 -11.64
C ALA A 263 2.77 -22.32 -11.31
N GLY A 264 3.91 -22.07 -10.69
CA GLY A 264 4.93 -23.07 -10.45
C GLY A 264 5.32 -23.21 -9.00
N PHE A 265 5.68 -24.44 -8.63
CA PHE A 265 6.33 -24.77 -7.38
C PHE A 265 7.61 -25.56 -7.66
N GLU A 266 8.72 -25.19 -7.02
CA GLU A 266 9.99 -25.93 -7.09
C GLU A 266 10.79 -25.75 -5.81
N LYS A 267 11.03 -26.86 -5.09
CA LYS A 267 11.88 -26.90 -3.89
C LYS A 267 12.81 -28.11 -3.96
N ASN A 268 14.13 -27.86 -4.06
CA ASN A 268 15.13 -28.91 -4.35
C ASN A 268 15.27 -29.96 -3.25
N ASP A 269 14.94 -29.64 -2.00
CA ASP A 269 15.03 -30.53 -0.84
C ASP A 269 13.71 -30.53 -0.06
N ALA A 270 12.59 -30.62 -0.77
CA ALA A 270 11.27 -30.61 -0.15
C ALA A 270 11.10 -31.77 0.83
N THR A 271 10.64 -31.47 2.05
CA THR A 271 10.19 -32.49 2.99
C THR A 271 8.82 -32.99 2.52
N PRO A 272 8.63 -34.33 2.30
CA PRO A 272 7.33 -34.88 1.90
C PRO A 272 6.24 -34.60 2.92
N GLY A 273 5.00 -34.39 2.46
CA GLY A 273 3.83 -34.18 3.31
C GLY A 273 3.70 -32.74 3.85
N LYS A 274 4.41 -31.77 3.27
CA LYS A 274 4.22 -30.35 3.58
C LYS A 274 3.17 -29.75 2.67
N ASP A 275 2.32 -28.93 3.23
CA ASP A 275 1.29 -28.20 2.49
C ASP A 275 1.92 -27.06 1.69
N ILE A 276 1.43 -26.89 0.48
CA ILE A 276 1.69 -25.77 -0.41
C ILE A 276 0.40 -24.97 -0.49
N SER A 277 0.42 -23.71 -0.11
CA SER A 277 -0.73 -22.81 -0.20
C SER A 277 -0.24 -21.42 -0.59
N VAL A 278 -0.60 -20.99 -1.79
CA VAL A 278 -0.12 -19.71 -2.35
C VAL A 278 -1.24 -19.04 -3.13
N TYR A 279 -1.43 -17.76 -2.86
CA TYR A 279 -2.37 -16.97 -3.65
C TYR A 279 -1.60 -16.07 -4.62
N PHE A 280 -2.15 -15.90 -5.82
CA PHE A 280 -1.66 -14.98 -6.85
C PHE A 280 -2.78 -14.05 -7.28
N ASP A 281 -2.43 -12.80 -7.57
CA ASP A 281 -3.36 -11.80 -8.06
C ASP A 281 -2.66 -10.85 -9.03
N ASP A 282 -3.41 -10.05 -9.77
CA ASP A 282 -2.93 -9.01 -10.70
C ASP A 282 -1.74 -9.49 -11.57
N VAL A 283 -1.90 -10.66 -12.23
CA VAL A 283 -0.87 -11.19 -13.14
C VAL A 283 -0.95 -10.47 -14.47
N GLU A 284 0.09 -9.69 -14.79
CA GLU A 284 0.14 -8.82 -15.94
C GLU A 284 1.42 -9.04 -16.76
N ILE A 285 1.29 -9.04 -18.10
CA ILE A 285 2.40 -8.94 -19.05
C ILE A 285 2.17 -7.67 -19.87
N PHE A 286 3.13 -6.75 -19.83
CA PHE A 286 2.96 -5.43 -20.45
C PHE A 286 4.29 -4.86 -20.96
N GLU A 287 4.20 -3.88 -21.86
CA GLU A 287 5.35 -3.15 -22.39
C GLU A 287 5.51 -1.82 -21.64
N GLN A 288 6.64 -1.65 -20.95
CA GLN A 288 6.96 -0.40 -20.26
C GLN A 288 8.47 -0.15 -20.22
N ALA A 289 8.91 0.89 -20.91
CA ALA A 289 10.29 1.38 -20.80
C ALA A 289 10.57 1.90 -19.37
N ASP A 290 11.84 1.77 -18.94
CA ASP A 290 12.26 2.45 -17.71
C ASP A 290 12.12 3.97 -17.92
N PRO A 291 11.59 4.68 -16.91
CA PRO A 291 11.47 6.13 -16.99
C PRO A 291 12.84 6.78 -17.17
N THR A 292 12.92 7.79 -18.04
CA THR A 292 14.08 8.68 -18.03
C THR A 292 14.01 9.57 -16.81
N VAL A 293 14.98 9.46 -15.93
CA VAL A 293 15.05 10.21 -14.66
C VAL A 293 16.17 11.22 -14.75
N GLU A 294 15.81 12.51 -14.70
CA GLU A 294 16.78 13.61 -14.76
C GLU A 294 17.28 14.04 -13.37
N ASN A 295 16.46 13.85 -12.36
CA ASN A 295 16.72 14.30 -10.99
C ASN A 295 16.79 13.11 -10.03
N LEU A 296 17.73 13.11 -9.09
CA LEU A 296 17.86 12.05 -8.08
C LEU A 296 16.58 11.90 -7.22
N ALA A 297 15.93 13.02 -6.92
CA ALA A 297 14.67 13.05 -6.18
C ALA A 297 13.51 12.33 -6.90
N ASP A 298 13.60 12.16 -8.22
CA ASP A 298 12.57 11.47 -9.00
C ASP A 298 12.67 9.94 -8.90
N TYR A 299 13.82 9.39 -8.48
CA TYR A 299 13.91 7.98 -8.08
C TYR A 299 13.19 7.68 -6.78
N VAL A 300 12.98 8.68 -5.91
CA VAL A 300 12.36 8.45 -4.60
C VAL A 300 10.89 8.12 -4.74
N ASN A 301 10.50 6.98 -4.16
CA ASN A 301 9.11 6.58 -3.97
C ASN A 301 8.75 6.67 -2.48
N ILE A 302 8.03 7.73 -2.09
CA ILE A 302 7.64 7.96 -0.68
C ILE A 302 6.56 6.99 -0.20
N LEU A 303 5.87 6.28 -1.10
CA LEU A 303 4.84 5.30 -0.77
C LEU A 303 5.42 3.93 -0.37
N ARG A 304 6.72 3.69 -0.60
CA ARG A 304 7.33 2.41 -0.21
C ARG A 304 7.23 2.16 1.29
N GLY A 305 6.72 0.96 1.66
CA GLY A 305 6.55 0.57 3.05
C GLY A 305 5.43 1.30 3.78
N THR A 306 4.56 2.00 3.10
CA THR A 306 3.28 2.48 3.61
C THR A 306 2.29 1.32 3.77
N TYR A 307 1.08 1.32 3.57
CA TYR A 307 0.13 0.23 3.78
C TYR A 307 -0.05 -0.11 5.27
N SER A 308 -0.39 0.92 6.01
CA SER A 308 -0.63 0.80 7.45
C SER A 308 -2.09 0.47 7.75
N THR A 309 -2.29 -0.42 8.71
CA THR A 309 -3.62 -0.76 9.24
C THR A 309 -3.96 -0.02 10.52
N GLY A 310 -3.07 0.84 11.00
CA GLY A 310 -3.21 1.51 12.28
C GLY A 310 -2.89 0.65 13.51
N ASN A 311 -2.57 -0.63 13.33
CA ASN A 311 -2.18 -1.55 14.41
C ASN A 311 -0.68 -1.81 14.35
N ALA A 312 0.07 -1.31 15.30
CA ALA A 312 1.47 -1.69 15.48
C ALA A 312 1.54 -3.08 16.16
N PRO A 313 2.51 -3.92 15.83
CA PRO A 313 3.64 -3.74 14.92
C PRO A 313 3.40 -4.31 13.51
N ALA A 314 2.31 -3.98 12.87
CA ALA A 314 2.03 -4.41 11.51
C ALA A 314 3.11 -3.94 10.54
N ARG A 315 3.27 -4.64 9.41
CA ARG A 315 4.10 -4.18 8.29
C ARG A 315 3.48 -2.94 7.65
N GLY A 316 4.26 -2.20 6.87
CA GLY A 316 3.80 -0.98 6.25
C GLY A 316 3.74 0.20 7.22
N LEU A 317 4.77 0.35 8.05
CA LEU A 317 4.85 1.41 9.07
C LEU A 317 5.52 2.71 8.58
N ASN A 318 5.74 2.86 7.28
CA ASN A 318 6.27 4.10 6.73
C ASN A 318 5.17 5.12 6.48
N VAL A 319 5.51 6.38 6.69
CA VAL A 319 4.64 7.54 6.39
C VAL A 319 5.04 8.11 5.03
N PRO A 320 4.11 8.40 4.12
CA PRO A 320 4.41 9.08 2.85
C PRO A 320 4.65 10.58 3.10
N ILE A 321 5.89 10.94 3.45
CA ILE A 321 6.24 12.28 3.89
C ILE A 321 6.64 13.15 2.70
N VAL A 322 5.97 14.28 2.53
CA VAL A 322 6.38 15.39 1.69
C VAL A 322 6.94 16.48 2.61
N ALA A 323 8.25 16.71 2.55
CA ALA A 323 8.93 17.62 3.45
C ALA A 323 10.31 18.03 2.88
N THR A 324 10.96 18.99 3.49
CA THR A 324 12.40 19.20 3.31
C THR A 324 13.20 18.19 4.15
N PRO A 325 14.49 17.93 3.86
CA PRO A 325 15.34 17.08 4.69
C PRO A 325 15.38 17.57 6.14
N PHE A 326 15.07 16.67 7.10
CA PHE A 326 14.97 16.97 8.53
C PHE A 326 14.01 18.13 8.86
N GLY A 327 13.01 18.33 8.00
CA GLY A 327 12.11 19.48 8.06
C GLY A 327 11.23 19.52 9.30
N PHE A 328 10.74 20.72 9.59
CA PHE A 328 9.86 20.98 10.72
C PHE A 328 8.47 20.32 10.51
N ASN A 329 7.87 20.51 9.33
CA ASN A 329 6.57 19.95 8.98
C ASN A 329 6.69 18.76 8.05
N TYR A 330 5.84 17.74 8.29
CA TYR A 330 5.54 16.68 7.36
C TYR A 330 4.15 16.91 6.76
N TRP A 331 4.08 16.99 5.44
CA TRP A 331 2.83 17.07 4.71
C TRP A 331 2.49 15.67 4.21
N VAL A 332 1.44 15.07 4.78
CA VAL A 332 1.18 13.64 4.64
C VAL A 332 -0.17 13.42 3.95
N PRO A 333 -0.19 12.83 2.75
CA PRO A 333 -1.43 12.33 2.17
C PRO A 333 -2.02 11.23 3.05
N THR A 334 -3.34 11.24 3.24
CA THR A 334 -4.04 10.32 4.14
C THR A 334 -5.22 9.65 3.47
N THR A 335 -5.49 8.39 3.86
CA THR A 335 -6.57 7.56 3.35
C THR A 335 -7.49 7.05 4.46
N ASP A 336 -8.58 6.38 4.12
CA ASP A 336 -9.60 5.93 5.08
C ASP A 336 -9.10 4.94 6.12
N GLY A 337 -8.09 4.12 5.83
CA GLY A 337 -7.54 3.13 6.74
C GLY A 337 -6.84 3.71 7.98
N SER A 338 -6.74 5.04 8.07
CA SER A 338 -6.09 5.73 9.16
C SER A 338 -7.03 6.09 10.31
N THR A 339 -6.60 5.83 11.54
CA THR A 339 -7.17 6.55 12.68
C THR A 339 -6.54 7.94 12.73
N ASP A 340 -7.32 8.91 13.17
CA ASP A 340 -6.89 10.33 13.25
C ASP A 340 -5.61 10.54 14.09
N ASN A 341 -5.28 9.60 14.95
CA ASN A 341 -4.16 9.67 15.89
C ASN A 341 -2.88 8.96 15.42
N THR A 342 -2.91 8.25 14.31
CA THR A 342 -1.72 7.53 13.85
C THR A 342 -0.97 8.31 12.78
N PRO A 343 0.37 8.39 12.85
CA PRO A 343 1.15 8.96 11.77
C PRO A 343 1.06 8.13 10.48
N TYR A 344 0.77 6.85 10.59
CA TYR A 344 0.70 5.91 9.46
C TYR A 344 -0.69 5.89 8.84
N ALA A 345 -1.07 7.00 8.26
CA ALA A 345 -2.42 7.27 7.80
C ALA A 345 -2.63 7.01 6.30
N TYR A 346 -1.80 6.17 5.68
CA TYR A 346 -1.89 5.85 4.27
C TYR A 346 -1.97 4.35 4.06
N SER A 347 -3.01 3.89 3.36
CA SER A 347 -3.18 2.49 2.98
C SER A 347 -3.30 2.37 1.47
N GLY A 348 -2.47 1.54 0.87
CA GLY A 348 -2.50 1.24 -0.56
C GLY A 348 -3.75 0.48 -1.01
N ALA A 349 -4.51 -0.06 -0.06
CA ALA A 349 -5.76 -0.78 -0.33
C ALA A 349 -7.00 0.10 -0.25
N GLU A 350 -6.88 1.32 0.27
CA GLU A 350 -8.02 2.21 0.44
C GLU A 350 -8.23 3.08 -0.79
N ALA A 351 -9.46 3.10 -1.26
CA ALA A 351 -9.86 3.86 -2.43
C ALA A 351 -10.33 5.30 -2.11
N ARG A 352 -10.19 5.74 -0.86
CA ARG A 352 -10.67 7.06 -0.43
C ARG A 352 -9.55 7.90 0.16
N PHE A 353 -9.33 9.05 -0.47
CA PHE A 353 -8.40 10.08 -0.02
C PHE A 353 -9.09 11.06 0.94
N LYS A 354 -8.57 11.21 2.16
CA LYS A 354 -9.13 12.10 3.18
C LYS A 354 -8.58 13.52 3.14
N GLY A 355 -7.37 13.70 2.66
CA GLY A 355 -6.73 15.01 2.59
C GLY A 355 -5.23 14.98 2.84
N ILE A 356 -4.64 16.16 2.90
CA ILE A 356 -3.24 16.38 3.32
C ILE A 356 -3.22 16.72 4.80
N LYS A 357 -2.44 15.98 5.57
CA LYS A 357 -2.27 16.17 7.01
C LYS A 357 -0.94 16.86 7.31
N ILE A 358 -0.94 17.83 8.22
CA ILE A 358 0.28 18.29 8.89
C ILE A 358 0.60 17.30 10.01
N SER A 359 1.85 16.84 10.05
CA SER A 359 2.37 15.95 11.08
C SER A 359 3.81 16.35 11.45
N HIS A 360 4.27 15.93 12.63
CA HIS A 360 5.64 16.13 13.11
C HIS A 360 6.28 14.81 13.53
N VAL A 361 5.67 13.69 13.17
CA VAL A 361 6.01 12.37 13.69
C VAL A 361 6.21 11.37 12.55
N ALA A 362 7.40 10.80 12.51
CA ALA A 362 7.72 9.70 11.59
C ALA A 362 7.64 8.32 12.26
N SER A 363 7.32 8.24 13.55
CA SER A 363 7.31 7.00 14.32
C SER A 363 5.97 6.77 15.03
N ASN A 364 5.44 5.54 14.92
CA ASN A 364 4.20 5.12 15.56
C ASN A 364 4.27 5.11 17.10
N TRP A 365 5.46 5.06 17.67
CA TRP A 365 5.67 4.98 19.12
C TRP A 365 5.62 6.32 19.83
N ILE A 366 5.58 7.41 19.06
CA ILE A 366 5.68 8.75 19.55
C ILE A 366 4.40 9.51 19.17
N GLY A 367 3.74 10.12 20.12
CA GLY A 367 2.49 10.82 19.89
C GLY A 367 2.67 12.08 19.03
N GLU A 368 1.61 12.49 18.36
CA GLU A 368 1.56 13.68 17.50
C GLU A 368 1.67 14.97 18.32
N SER A 369 2.47 15.95 17.86
CA SER A 369 2.68 17.24 18.52
C SER A 369 1.72 18.32 18.06
N GLY A 370 1.00 18.10 17.00
CA GLY A 370 0.02 19.00 16.41
C GLY A 370 -0.33 18.49 15.02
N THR A 371 -1.61 18.37 14.71
CA THR A 371 -2.08 17.88 13.43
C THR A 371 -3.23 18.72 12.91
N TYR A 372 -3.31 18.86 11.60
CA TYR A 372 -4.37 19.59 10.93
C TYR A 372 -4.57 19.02 9.53
N TYR A 373 -5.83 18.91 9.08
CA TYR A 373 -6.15 18.40 7.75
C TYR A 373 -6.67 19.48 6.83
N PHE A 374 -6.23 19.41 5.57
CA PHE A 374 -6.77 20.17 4.45
C PHE A 374 -7.25 19.20 3.38
N SER A 375 -8.47 19.37 2.90
CA SER A 375 -9.03 18.57 1.81
C SER A 375 -9.93 19.41 0.92
N ALA A 376 -10.25 18.88 -0.27
CA ALA A 376 -11.14 19.52 -1.22
C ALA A 376 -12.49 18.81 -1.25
N ASP A 377 -13.54 19.59 -1.55
CA ASP A 377 -14.87 19.08 -1.83
C ASP A 377 -15.53 19.87 -2.97
N SER A 378 -15.98 19.16 -3.99
CA SER A 378 -16.61 19.74 -5.18
C SER A 378 -18.12 19.49 -5.25
N THR A 379 -18.70 18.86 -4.22
CA THR A 379 -20.07 18.34 -4.26
C THR A 379 -21.01 18.99 -3.26
N THR A 380 -20.52 19.45 -2.11
CA THR A 380 -21.34 20.02 -1.05
C THR A 380 -21.82 21.42 -1.42
N THR A 381 -23.12 21.58 -1.58
CA THR A 381 -23.82 22.84 -1.82
C THR A 381 -24.80 23.20 -0.70
N ASP A 382 -25.18 22.22 0.14
CA ASP A 382 -25.96 22.42 1.37
C ASP A 382 -25.04 22.41 2.59
N TYR A 383 -24.82 23.57 3.18
CA TYR A 383 -23.93 23.77 4.33
C TYR A 383 -24.62 23.62 5.70
N SER A 384 -25.88 23.20 5.74
CA SER A 384 -26.64 23.01 6.99
C SER A 384 -26.00 21.95 7.92
N ALA A 385 -25.27 20.99 7.36
CA ALA A 385 -24.62 19.89 8.07
C ALA A 385 -23.11 19.79 7.77
N VAL A 386 -22.43 20.93 7.60
CA VAL A 386 -21.00 20.99 7.22
C VAL A 386 -20.09 20.16 8.12
N GLY A 387 -20.34 20.10 9.42
CA GLY A 387 -19.58 19.29 10.35
C GLY A 387 -19.69 17.79 10.10
N ASN A 388 -20.81 17.31 9.56
CA ASN A 388 -20.95 15.91 9.16
C ASN A 388 -20.19 15.64 7.85
N ALA A 389 -20.27 16.57 6.89
CA ALA A 389 -19.53 16.43 5.64
C ALA A 389 -18.01 16.33 5.90
N ILE A 390 -17.46 17.15 6.81
CA ILE A 390 -16.04 17.11 7.19
C ILE A 390 -15.69 15.80 7.90
N ARG A 391 -16.51 15.35 8.86
CA ARG A 391 -16.25 14.10 9.58
C ARG A 391 -16.29 12.87 8.69
N ASN A 392 -17.13 12.89 7.68
CA ASN A 392 -17.31 11.80 6.71
C ASN A 392 -16.55 12.04 5.40
N ARG A 393 -15.57 12.94 5.40
CA ARG A 393 -14.78 13.23 4.20
C ARG A 393 -14.06 11.99 3.69
N GLY A 394 -13.86 11.96 2.42
CA GLY A 394 -13.16 10.91 1.72
C GLY A 394 -13.62 10.87 0.27
N SER A 395 -12.73 11.19 -0.65
CA SER A 395 -13.00 11.18 -2.08
C SER A 395 -12.38 9.94 -2.73
N VAL A 396 -13.10 9.31 -3.64
CA VAL A 396 -12.56 8.19 -4.42
C VAL A 396 -11.36 8.67 -5.24
N PHE A 397 -10.32 7.86 -5.30
CA PHE A 397 -9.15 8.08 -6.12
C PHE A 397 -8.55 6.74 -6.58
N SER A 398 -7.64 6.80 -7.54
CA SER A 398 -6.81 5.67 -7.95
C SER A 398 -5.34 6.01 -7.72
N HIS A 399 -4.54 5.03 -7.32
CA HIS A 399 -3.09 5.18 -7.20
C HIS A 399 -2.39 5.51 -8.54
N GLU A 400 -3.04 5.22 -9.66
CA GLU A 400 -2.57 5.63 -10.99
C GLU A 400 -2.68 7.16 -11.22
N ASN A 401 -3.55 7.81 -10.45
CA ASN A 401 -3.81 9.26 -10.54
C ASN A 401 -3.05 10.05 -9.48
N GLU A 402 -2.02 9.47 -8.86
CA GLU A 402 -1.19 10.17 -7.89
C GLU A 402 0.28 10.23 -8.30
N ILE A 403 0.94 11.31 -7.90
CA ILE A 403 2.38 11.50 -8.00
C ILE A 403 2.91 11.75 -6.59
N ALA A 404 3.76 10.87 -6.10
CA ALA A 404 4.25 10.89 -4.73
C ALA A 404 5.78 10.99 -4.69
N LYS A 405 6.30 12.20 -4.50
CA LYS A 405 7.72 12.55 -4.44
C LYS A 405 8.05 13.29 -3.13
N PRO A 406 9.29 13.30 -2.68
CA PRO A 406 9.64 13.96 -1.42
C PRO A 406 9.37 15.47 -1.43
N TYR A 407 9.43 16.10 -2.58
CA TYR A 407 9.24 17.53 -2.81
C TYR A 407 7.85 17.89 -3.32
N TYR A 408 7.03 16.90 -3.66
CA TYR A 408 5.72 17.10 -4.29
C TYR A 408 4.81 15.89 -4.09
N TYR A 409 3.58 16.16 -3.75
CA TYR A 409 2.51 15.19 -3.88
C TYR A 409 1.34 15.80 -4.65
N GLY A 410 0.76 15.05 -5.57
CA GLY A 410 -0.42 15.43 -6.32
C GLY A 410 -1.32 14.23 -6.56
N VAL A 411 -2.64 14.44 -6.45
CA VAL A 411 -3.65 13.39 -6.72
C VAL A 411 -4.87 14.00 -7.40
N THR A 412 -5.42 13.27 -8.38
CA THR A 412 -6.72 13.61 -8.98
C THR A 412 -7.80 12.75 -8.34
N LEU A 413 -8.77 13.41 -7.71
CA LEU A 413 -9.88 12.80 -7.00
C LEU A 413 -11.07 12.59 -7.93
N ASN A 414 -11.84 11.50 -7.73
CA ASN A 414 -13.06 11.20 -8.46
C ASN A 414 -12.90 11.09 -10.00
N ALA A 415 -11.71 10.71 -10.47
CA ALA A 415 -11.40 10.68 -11.90
C ALA A 415 -12.36 9.80 -12.72
N ASP A 416 -12.87 8.73 -12.10
CA ASP A 416 -13.77 7.75 -12.73
C ASP A 416 -15.26 7.98 -12.43
N ASP A 417 -15.60 9.01 -11.65
CA ASP A 417 -16.98 9.33 -11.28
C ASP A 417 -17.54 10.48 -12.13
N ALA A 418 -18.32 10.15 -13.14
CA ALA A 418 -18.98 11.15 -14.00
C ALA A 418 -19.98 12.05 -13.24
N ALA A 419 -20.43 11.66 -12.04
CA ALA A 419 -21.34 12.45 -11.21
C ALA A 419 -20.61 13.43 -10.28
N ALA A 420 -19.34 13.19 -10.00
CA ALA A 420 -18.48 14.03 -9.16
C ALA A 420 -17.33 14.59 -10.01
N PRO A 421 -17.17 15.93 -10.08
CA PRO A 421 -16.12 16.52 -10.91
C PRO A 421 -14.74 16.23 -10.33
N ASN A 422 -13.77 15.97 -11.21
CA ASN A 422 -12.38 15.72 -10.86
C ASN A 422 -11.77 16.93 -10.16
N VAL A 423 -11.25 16.74 -8.96
CA VAL A 423 -10.49 17.77 -8.24
C VAL A 423 -9.05 17.33 -8.11
N LYS A 424 -8.10 18.16 -8.52
CA LYS A 424 -6.68 17.92 -8.26
C LYS A 424 -6.26 18.60 -6.97
N VAL A 425 -5.62 17.83 -6.09
CA VAL A 425 -5.04 18.31 -4.82
C VAL A 425 -3.54 18.12 -4.89
N GLU A 426 -2.78 19.18 -4.64
CA GLU A 426 -1.32 19.19 -4.72
C GLU A 426 -0.71 19.85 -3.48
N VAL A 427 0.49 19.41 -3.09
CA VAL A 427 1.27 20.07 -2.04
C VAL A 427 2.76 20.04 -2.37
N THR A 428 3.45 21.14 -2.04
CA THR A 428 4.91 21.27 -2.09
C THR A 428 5.42 21.97 -0.85
N PRO A 429 6.50 21.45 -0.19
CA PRO A 429 6.93 21.91 1.13
C PRO A 429 8.02 22.96 1.07
N THR A 430 8.10 23.75 2.13
CA THR A 430 9.33 24.37 2.63
C THR A 430 9.63 23.82 4.04
N GLU A 431 10.53 24.41 4.81
CA GLU A 431 10.87 23.89 6.15
C GLU A 431 9.69 24.02 7.13
N HIS A 432 9.13 25.23 7.28
CA HIS A 432 8.01 25.53 8.19
C HIS A 432 6.69 25.77 7.46
N ALA A 433 6.71 25.81 6.12
CA ALA A 433 5.53 26.13 5.33
C ALA A 433 5.31 25.15 4.18
N ALA A 434 4.22 25.34 3.45
CA ALA A 434 3.94 24.72 2.16
C ALA A 434 3.02 25.58 1.32
N VAL A 435 2.98 25.26 0.03
CA VAL A 435 1.90 25.67 -0.85
C VAL A 435 1.05 24.47 -1.20
N LEU A 436 -0.24 24.56 -0.94
CA LEU A 436 -1.23 23.61 -1.44
C LEU A 436 -1.93 24.24 -2.65
N ARG A 437 -2.23 23.45 -3.66
CA ARG A 437 -2.98 23.89 -4.84
C ARG A 437 -4.18 22.97 -5.04
N PHE A 438 -5.35 23.58 -5.15
CA PHE A 438 -6.61 22.90 -5.40
C PHE A 438 -7.13 23.36 -6.76
N THR A 439 -7.26 22.42 -7.70
CA THR A 439 -7.79 22.70 -9.03
C THR A 439 -9.15 22.02 -9.19
N PHE A 440 -10.18 22.83 -9.25
CA PHE A 440 -11.55 22.37 -9.48
C PHE A 440 -11.85 22.49 -10.99
N PRO A 441 -12.50 21.49 -11.60
CA PRO A 441 -12.80 21.52 -13.03
C PRO A 441 -13.83 22.59 -13.37
N ALA A 442 -13.89 22.94 -14.63
CA ALA A 442 -14.95 23.81 -15.15
C ALA A 442 -16.33 23.22 -14.86
N GLY A 443 -17.26 24.07 -14.42
CA GLY A 443 -18.63 23.62 -14.09
C GLY A 443 -18.75 22.82 -12.79
N ALA A 444 -17.74 22.81 -11.93
CA ALA A 444 -17.86 22.21 -10.60
C ALA A 444 -19.06 22.80 -9.83
N LYS A 445 -19.83 21.96 -9.13
CA LYS A 445 -20.99 22.40 -8.35
C LYS A 445 -20.59 23.24 -7.15
N ALA A 446 -19.44 22.97 -6.59
CA ALA A 446 -18.85 23.67 -5.46
C ALA A 446 -17.32 23.68 -5.56
N CYS A 447 -16.69 24.71 -4.99
CA CYS A 447 -15.24 24.79 -4.82
C CYS A 447 -14.97 25.04 -3.34
N ASN A 448 -14.92 23.95 -2.55
CA ASN A 448 -14.76 24.03 -1.11
C ASN A 448 -13.39 23.49 -0.68
N ILE A 449 -12.73 24.21 0.22
CA ILE A 449 -11.54 23.74 0.93
C ILE A 449 -11.94 23.47 2.38
N MET A 450 -11.79 22.23 2.83
CA MET A 450 -12.14 21.78 4.16
C MET A 450 -10.96 21.92 5.12
N PHE A 451 -11.25 22.36 6.33
CA PHE A 451 -10.33 22.55 7.44
C PHE A 451 -10.78 21.73 8.64
N ASP A 452 -9.94 20.84 9.14
CA ASP A 452 -10.23 19.98 10.29
C ASP A 452 -9.02 19.78 11.21
N PRO A 453 -9.06 20.29 12.45
CA PRO A 453 -8.03 20.07 13.46
C PRO A 453 -8.11 18.67 14.10
N VAL A 454 -9.06 17.83 13.69
CA VAL A 454 -9.30 16.47 14.17
C VAL A 454 -9.52 16.43 15.69
N ASN A 455 -8.45 16.20 16.45
CA ASN A 455 -8.52 15.99 17.90
C ASN A 455 -8.59 17.27 18.74
N ALA A 456 -8.21 18.39 18.15
CA ALA A 456 -8.14 19.69 18.83
C ALA A 456 -9.36 20.60 18.53
N ARG A 457 -10.50 20.01 18.16
CA ARG A 457 -11.69 20.73 17.65
C ARG A 457 -12.25 21.80 18.56
N ARG A 458 -12.05 21.71 19.87
CA ARG A 458 -12.61 22.68 20.84
C ARG A 458 -11.77 23.93 21.00
N ASN A 459 -10.46 23.83 20.76
CA ASN A 459 -9.50 24.91 21.05
C ASN A 459 -8.89 25.50 19.76
N SER A 460 -9.39 25.12 18.60
CA SER A 460 -8.82 25.47 17.29
C SER A 460 -9.77 26.36 16.49
N ILE A 461 -10.19 27.46 17.07
CA ILE A 461 -11.09 28.42 16.40
C ILE A 461 -10.35 29.02 15.18
N ILE A 462 -11.04 29.08 14.04
CA ILE A 462 -10.51 29.72 12.86
C ILE A 462 -10.82 31.20 12.89
N GLU A 463 -9.78 32.02 12.96
CA GLU A 463 -9.85 33.46 12.80
C GLU A 463 -9.78 33.80 11.29
N PHE A 464 -10.85 34.34 10.78
CA PHE A 464 -10.96 34.74 9.39
C PHE A 464 -11.79 36.00 9.26
N ASN A 465 -11.32 36.94 8.43
CA ASN A 465 -12.06 38.15 8.09
C ASN A 465 -12.70 38.03 6.71
N ALA A 466 -14.00 38.19 6.62
CA ALA A 466 -14.71 38.18 5.36
C ALA A 466 -14.11 39.21 4.37
N GLY A 467 -13.85 38.75 3.12
CA GLY A 467 -13.23 39.59 2.09
C GLY A 467 -11.70 39.66 2.15
N LYS A 468 -11.04 39.01 3.13
CA LYS A 468 -9.58 38.85 3.17
C LYS A 468 -9.17 37.44 2.79
N THR A 469 -7.93 37.29 2.36
CA THR A 469 -7.34 36.03 1.97
C THR A 469 -6.64 35.29 3.13
N GLU A 470 -6.42 35.99 4.26
CA GLU A 470 -5.64 35.47 5.39
C GLU A 470 -6.50 34.72 6.40
N PHE A 471 -5.94 33.68 7.00
CA PHE A 471 -6.54 32.97 8.13
C PHE A 471 -5.49 32.60 9.18
N HIS A 472 -5.97 32.35 10.41
CA HIS A 472 -5.19 31.81 11.51
C HIS A 472 -6.04 30.78 12.27
N THR A 473 -5.40 29.70 12.70
CA THR A 473 -5.99 28.72 13.61
C THR A 473 -4.90 28.07 14.46
N THR A 474 -5.28 27.25 15.40
CA THR A 474 -4.36 26.49 16.25
C THR A 474 -4.72 25.00 16.26
N SER A 475 -3.74 24.18 16.61
CA SER A 475 -3.95 22.77 16.97
C SER A 475 -3.21 22.47 18.26
N GLU A 476 -3.95 22.05 19.29
CA GLU A 476 -3.38 21.72 20.60
C GLU A 476 -3.20 20.22 20.75
N ASN A 477 -2.03 19.82 21.22
CA ASN A 477 -1.80 18.44 21.68
C ASN A 477 -1.46 18.42 23.17
N LYS A 478 -2.38 17.84 23.95
CA LYS A 478 -2.21 17.70 25.41
C LYS A 478 -1.50 16.41 25.82
N ALA A 479 -1.36 15.46 24.90
CA ALA A 479 -0.80 14.15 25.22
C ALA A 479 0.73 14.20 25.43
N ASN A 480 1.43 15.10 24.72
CA ASN A 480 2.90 15.15 24.67
C ASN A 480 3.47 16.52 25.14
N GLY A 481 2.94 17.09 26.21
CA GLY A 481 3.57 18.26 26.81
C GLY A 481 2.92 19.61 26.51
N GLN A 482 1.64 19.64 26.21
CA GLN A 482 0.85 20.89 26.10
C GLN A 482 1.40 21.88 25.05
N THR A 483 1.71 21.40 23.87
CA THR A 483 2.13 22.25 22.76
C THR A 483 0.92 22.79 22.01
N THR A 484 0.99 24.06 21.61
CA THR A 484 0.05 24.70 20.70
C THR A 484 0.76 24.98 19.39
N MET A 485 0.30 24.37 18.31
CA MET A 485 0.74 24.68 16.96
C MET A 485 -0.12 25.81 16.41
N HIS A 486 0.49 26.96 16.12
CA HIS A 486 -0.13 28.05 15.40
C HIS A 486 -0.03 27.80 13.91
N ILE A 487 -1.12 28.00 13.19
CA ILE A 487 -1.22 27.78 11.74
C ILE A 487 -1.71 29.08 11.12
N VAL A 488 -0.94 29.65 10.26
CA VAL A 488 -1.35 30.84 9.47
C VAL A 488 -1.31 30.48 7.99
N GLY A 489 -2.13 31.15 7.21
CA GLY A 489 -2.09 30.98 5.78
C GLY A 489 -2.78 32.08 5.00
N GLN A 490 -2.61 31.98 3.69
CA GLN A 490 -3.13 32.93 2.73
C GLN A 490 -3.60 32.22 1.48
N PHE A 491 -4.83 32.50 1.08
CA PHE A 491 -5.36 32.06 -0.21
C PHE A 491 -4.96 33.02 -1.34
N SER A 492 -4.80 32.48 -2.55
CA SER A 492 -4.55 33.27 -3.77
C SER A 492 -5.71 34.19 -4.15
N GLN A 493 -6.92 33.89 -3.67
CA GLN A 493 -8.11 34.73 -3.83
C GLN A 493 -9.00 34.61 -2.59
N ALA A 494 -9.82 35.62 -2.34
CA ALA A 494 -10.72 35.63 -1.20
C ALA A 494 -11.85 34.59 -1.38
N PRO A 495 -12.16 33.78 -0.35
CA PRO A 495 -13.35 32.93 -0.35
C PRO A 495 -14.62 33.79 -0.32
N VAL A 496 -15.70 33.27 -0.90
CA VAL A 496 -17.02 33.92 -0.91
C VAL A 496 -17.77 33.72 0.40
N ALA A 497 -17.49 32.62 1.12
CA ALA A 497 -18.07 32.32 2.44
C ALA A 497 -17.19 31.39 3.27
N TRP A 498 -17.40 31.43 4.59
CA TRP A 498 -16.92 30.44 5.55
C TRP A 498 -18.11 29.78 6.24
N HIS A 499 -18.19 28.46 6.14
CA HIS A 499 -19.21 27.64 6.75
C HIS A 499 -18.60 26.82 7.87
N SER A 500 -18.85 27.21 9.11
CA SER A 500 -18.20 26.65 10.30
C SER A 500 -19.04 25.58 10.99
N ALA A 501 -18.35 24.67 11.68
CA ALA A 501 -18.91 23.71 12.62
C ALA A 501 -17.98 23.56 13.83
N GLY A 502 -18.41 22.82 14.86
CA GLY A 502 -17.58 22.58 16.04
C GLY A 502 -17.13 23.86 16.74
N GLU A 503 -18.06 24.80 16.96
CA GLU A 503 -17.78 26.12 17.57
C GLU A 503 -16.77 26.98 16.78
N GLY A 504 -16.68 26.76 15.47
CA GLY A 504 -15.75 27.48 14.58
C GLY A 504 -14.37 26.85 14.43
N SER A 505 -14.16 25.65 14.99
CA SER A 505 -12.86 24.97 14.91
C SER A 505 -12.63 24.21 13.59
N MET A 506 -13.68 23.89 12.87
CA MET A 506 -13.64 23.24 11.55
C MET A 506 -14.69 23.83 10.63
N GLY A 507 -14.51 23.66 9.33
CA GLY A 507 -15.47 24.16 8.35
C GLY A 507 -14.97 24.08 6.93
N MET A 508 -15.71 24.76 6.05
CA MET A 508 -15.40 24.86 4.63
C MET A 508 -15.27 26.32 4.22
N PHE A 509 -14.15 26.65 3.59
CA PHE A 509 -14.02 27.87 2.80
C PHE A 509 -14.58 27.63 1.41
N GLN A 510 -15.61 28.35 1.07
CA GLN A 510 -16.26 28.30 -0.24
C GLN A 510 -15.65 29.34 -1.17
N PHE A 511 -15.30 28.92 -2.37
CA PHE A 511 -14.86 29.78 -3.47
C PHE A 511 -15.87 29.75 -4.60
N ALA A 512 -15.88 30.79 -5.43
CA ALA A 512 -16.78 30.88 -6.57
C ALA A 512 -16.32 29.89 -7.67
N PRO A 513 -17.15 28.92 -8.06
CA PRO A 513 -16.85 28.09 -9.20
C PRO A 513 -16.91 28.88 -10.52
N ASN A 514 -16.18 28.41 -11.52
CA ASN A 514 -16.25 28.95 -12.88
C ASN A 514 -16.84 27.90 -13.84
N GLU A 515 -17.86 28.29 -14.58
CA GLU A 515 -18.55 27.38 -15.49
C GLU A 515 -17.71 27.02 -16.74
N ASN A 516 -16.81 27.90 -17.16
CA ASN A 516 -16.12 27.78 -18.45
C ASN A 516 -14.64 27.42 -18.36
N LYS A 517 -14.05 27.50 -17.18
CA LYS A 517 -12.64 27.17 -16.93
C LYS A 517 -12.45 26.63 -15.51
N GLU A 518 -11.32 25.99 -15.30
CA GLU A 518 -10.91 25.56 -13.98
C GLU A 518 -10.85 26.70 -12.98
N THR A 519 -11.20 26.39 -11.73
CA THR A 519 -11.00 27.28 -10.57
C THR A 519 -9.79 26.78 -9.80
N VAL A 520 -8.69 27.53 -9.85
CA VAL A 520 -7.43 27.20 -9.17
C VAL A 520 -7.27 28.06 -7.92
N ILE A 521 -7.12 27.42 -6.78
CA ILE A 521 -6.87 28.06 -5.50
C ILE A 521 -5.52 27.60 -4.97
N GLU A 522 -4.56 28.50 -4.85
CA GLU A 522 -3.34 28.25 -4.07
C GLU A 522 -3.56 28.72 -2.63
N MET A 523 -3.08 27.92 -1.69
CA MET A 523 -3.11 28.19 -0.27
C MET A 523 -1.70 28.03 0.30
N LYS A 524 -1.10 29.14 0.71
CA LYS A 524 0.17 29.15 1.44
C LYS A 524 -0.14 28.93 2.93
N VAL A 525 0.57 28.01 3.55
CA VAL A 525 0.36 27.67 4.98
C VAL A 525 1.70 27.56 5.66
N ALA A 526 1.84 28.16 6.85
CA ALA A 526 3.00 27.97 7.71
C ALA A 526 2.56 27.68 9.15
N THR A 527 3.45 27.02 9.90
CA THR A 527 3.21 26.66 11.29
C THR A 527 4.34 27.14 12.20
N SER A 528 4.01 27.30 13.48
CA SER A 528 4.96 27.61 14.55
C SER A 528 4.45 27.07 15.88
N PHE A 529 5.34 26.57 16.72
CA PHE A 529 5.03 26.30 18.14
C PHE A 529 5.32 27.50 19.05
N ILE A 530 5.92 28.56 18.52
CA ILE A 530 6.25 29.76 19.28
C ILE A 530 5.04 30.71 19.35
N SER A 531 4.55 31.17 18.19
CA SER A 531 3.41 32.07 18.11
C SER A 531 2.84 32.21 16.70
N LYS A 532 1.69 32.90 16.61
CA LYS A 532 1.07 33.31 15.34
C LYS A 532 2.00 34.18 14.49
N GLU A 533 2.63 35.15 15.14
CA GLU A 533 3.56 36.10 14.51
C GLU A 533 4.78 35.38 13.95
N GLN A 534 5.27 34.37 14.68
CA GLN A 534 6.39 33.56 14.18
C GLN A 534 5.97 32.69 12.99
N ALA A 535 4.77 32.11 12.98
CA ALA A 535 4.26 31.41 11.80
C ALA A 535 4.12 32.35 10.58
N GLN A 536 3.67 33.60 10.79
CA GLN A 536 3.63 34.61 9.73
C GLN A 536 5.03 34.98 9.25
N HIS A 537 5.98 35.11 10.20
CA HIS A 537 7.38 35.39 9.89
C HIS A 537 7.97 34.26 9.01
N ALA A 538 7.80 33.01 9.41
CA ALA A 538 8.24 31.84 8.64
C ALA A 538 7.64 31.83 7.21
N LEU A 539 6.34 32.10 7.09
CA LEU A 539 5.68 32.16 5.79
C LEU A 539 6.31 33.21 4.86
N LEU A 540 6.58 34.41 5.37
CA LEU A 540 7.19 35.50 4.60
C LEU A 540 8.66 35.24 4.24
N MET A 541 9.40 34.56 5.12
CA MET A 541 10.81 34.25 4.93
C MET A 541 11.05 33.12 3.94
N GLU A 542 10.17 32.13 3.90
CA GLU A 542 10.35 30.94 3.10
C GLU A 542 9.66 31.02 1.76
N ILE A 543 8.52 31.71 1.69
CA ILE A 543 7.71 31.89 0.47
C ILE A 543 7.52 33.37 0.21
N ALA A 544 8.34 33.93 -0.67
CA ALA A 544 8.22 35.34 -1.06
C ALA A 544 6.81 35.66 -1.59
N GLY A 545 6.36 36.91 -1.43
CA GLY A 545 4.97 37.30 -1.69
C GLY A 545 4.44 36.93 -3.07
N ASP A 546 5.27 36.97 -4.10
CA ASP A 546 4.94 36.66 -5.50
C ASP A 546 5.24 35.19 -5.92
N GLU A 547 5.80 34.37 -5.01
CA GLU A 547 6.11 32.97 -5.31
C GLU A 547 4.86 32.11 -5.22
N GLY A 548 4.48 31.53 -6.33
CA GLY A 548 3.43 30.54 -6.44
C GLY A 548 3.95 29.12 -6.29
N PHE A 549 3.06 28.16 -6.42
CA PHE A 549 3.30 26.72 -6.26
C PHE A 549 4.54 26.23 -7.01
N ASP A 550 4.63 26.51 -8.31
CA ASP A 550 5.67 25.92 -9.18
C ASP A 550 7.08 26.40 -8.82
N LYS A 551 7.23 27.66 -8.35
CA LYS A 551 8.52 28.16 -7.87
C LYS A 551 8.96 27.48 -6.55
N VAL A 552 8.02 27.27 -5.63
CA VAL A 552 8.29 26.56 -4.36
C VAL A 552 8.64 25.11 -4.63
N GLN A 553 7.93 24.45 -5.53
CA GLN A 553 8.21 23.08 -5.96
C GLN A 553 9.63 22.93 -6.53
N ALA A 554 10.02 23.85 -7.41
CA ALA A 554 11.37 23.84 -7.98
C ALA A 554 12.47 24.01 -6.91
N LYS A 555 12.23 24.85 -5.89
CA LYS A 555 13.15 24.99 -4.76
C LYS A 555 13.24 23.70 -3.95
N ALA A 556 12.10 23.08 -3.63
CA ALA A 556 12.05 21.82 -2.88
C ALA A 556 12.73 20.68 -3.63
N LEU A 557 12.51 20.58 -4.96
CA LEU A 557 13.21 19.64 -5.84
C LEU A 557 14.73 19.83 -5.77
N LYS A 558 15.19 21.09 -5.87
CA LYS A 558 16.63 21.39 -5.79
C LYS A 558 17.21 20.97 -4.44
N ILE A 559 16.56 21.27 -3.33
CA ILE A 559 17.01 20.88 -1.99
C ILE A 559 17.19 19.36 -1.90
N TRP A 560 16.21 18.59 -2.39
CA TRP A 560 16.31 17.14 -2.39
C TRP A 560 17.39 16.60 -3.33
N ASN A 561 17.55 17.18 -4.52
CA ASN A 561 18.64 16.77 -5.42
C ASN A 561 20.01 17.03 -4.81
N ASP A 562 20.22 18.20 -4.20
CA ASP A 562 21.48 18.55 -3.53
C ASP A 562 21.75 17.59 -2.33
N THR A 563 20.71 17.22 -1.58
CA THR A 563 20.82 16.32 -0.42
C THR A 563 21.11 14.88 -0.84
N LEU A 564 20.36 14.36 -1.80
CA LEU A 564 20.53 12.99 -2.31
C LEU A 564 21.84 12.84 -3.11
N GLY A 565 22.32 13.93 -3.74
CA GLY A 565 23.60 13.98 -4.44
C GLY A 565 24.82 13.87 -3.52
N SER A 566 24.64 13.81 -2.18
CA SER A 566 25.73 13.43 -1.26
C SER A 566 26.24 12.01 -1.52
N ILE A 567 25.43 11.15 -2.15
CA ILE A 567 25.84 9.82 -2.64
C ILE A 567 25.25 9.63 -4.04
N GLU A 568 26.11 9.63 -5.06
CA GLU A 568 25.70 9.30 -6.41
C GLU A 568 25.99 7.83 -6.72
N VAL A 569 25.00 7.13 -7.29
CA VAL A 569 25.09 5.71 -7.66
C VAL A 569 25.09 5.59 -9.17
N GLU A 570 26.15 4.97 -9.71
CA GLU A 570 26.27 4.61 -11.12
C GLU A 570 25.98 3.11 -11.32
N GLY A 571 25.41 2.77 -12.47
CA GLY A 571 25.03 1.38 -12.77
C GLY A 571 23.74 0.96 -12.05
N GLY A 572 23.49 -0.34 -12.05
CA GLY A 572 22.25 -0.92 -11.52
C GLY A 572 21.01 -0.63 -12.37
N SER A 573 19.93 -1.39 -12.09
CA SER A 573 18.63 -1.19 -12.70
C SER A 573 17.92 0.07 -12.17
N TYR A 574 16.89 0.51 -12.87
CA TYR A 574 16.00 1.56 -12.38
C TYR A 574 15.45 1.25 -10.98
N HIS A 575 15.01 0.01 -10.75
CA HIS A 575 14.42 -0.40 -9.45
C HIS A 575 15.44 -0.42 -8.30
N GLU A 576 16.69 -0.77 -8.57
CA GLU A 576 17.77 -0.70 -7.57
C GLU A 576 18.05 0.74 -7.17
N ARG A 577 18.09 1.67 -8.15
CA ARG A 577 18.21 3.12 -7.87
C ARG A 577 17.01 3.66 -7.10
N VAL A 578 15.77 3.26 -7.45
CA VAL A 578 14.55 3.59 -6.68
C VAL A 578 14.69 3.09 -5.24
N THR A 579 15.21 1.88 -5.04
CA THR A 579 15.42 1.32 -3.71
C THR A 579 16.45 2.12 -2.93
N PHE A 580 17.60 2.41 -3.54
CA PHE A 580 18.68 3.16 -2.93
C PHE A 580 18.22 4.57 -2.51
N TYR A 581 17.72 5.37 -3.46
CA TYR A 581 17.34 6.76 -3.19
C TYR A 581 16.10 6.88 -2.29
N SER A 582 15.16 5.93 -2.34
CA SER A 582 14.04 5.91 -1.40
C SER A 582 14.50 5.62 0.05
N ASN A 583 15.48 4.76 0.23
CA ASN A 583 16.06 4.50 1.56
C ASN A 583 16.93 5.67 2.03
N LEU A 584 17.70 6.28 1.15
CA LEU A 584 18.49 7.47 1.48
C LEU A 584 17.59 8.64 1.88
N TYR A 585 16.50 8.88 1.13
CA TYR A 585 15.45 9.82 1.52
C TYR A 585 14.94 9.54 2.94
N ARG A 586 14.61 8.27 3.29
CA ARG A 586 14.14 7.90 4.62
C ARG A 586 15.15 8.25 5.72
N ALA A 587 16.44 8.13 5.44
CA ALA A 587 17.47 8.55 6.39
C ALA A 587 17.45 10.07 6.64
N PHE A 588 17.06 10.89 5.66
CA PHE A 588 17.06 12.34 5.78
C PHE A 588 15.75 12.96 6.29
N VAL A 589 14.68 12.20 6.51
CA VAL A 589 13.44 12.77 7.08
C VAL A 589 13.35 12.68 8.60
N TYR A 590 14.28 12.01 9.27
CA TYR A 590 14.28 11.79 10.71
C TYR A 590 15.70 11.86 11.28
N PRO A 591 15.96 12.48 12.45
CA PRO A 591 14.99 13.12 13.36
C PRO A 591 14.47 14.47 12.87
N THR A 592 13.33 14.92 13.42
CA THR A 592 12.69 16.18 13.07
C THR A 592 13.31 17.34 13.84
N SER A 593 13.68 18.43 13.16
CA SER A 593 14.07 19.68 13.79
C SER A 593 12.84 20.53 14.08
N LEU A 594 12.64 20.95 15.33
CA LEU A 594 11.60 21.88 15.74
C LEU A 594 12.14 23.26 16.16
N ALA A 595 13.32 23.61 15.66
CA ALA A 595 13.88 24.95 15.82
C ALA A 595 13.30 25.89 14.75
N GLU A 596 12.98 27.10 15.16
CA GLU A 596 12.40 28.15 14.34
C GLU A 596 13.37 29.35 14.25
N ASN A 597 13.55 29.88 13.05
CA ASN A 597 14.36 31.08 12.88
C ASN A 597 13.52 32.34 13.19
N THR A 598 13.75 32.95 14.33
CA THR A 598 13.11 34.22 14.74
C THR A 598 13.88 35.47 14.28
N GLY A 599 15.05 35.25 13.65
CA GLY A 599 15.85 36.30 13.02
C GLY A 599 15.55 36.47 11.55
N THR A 600 16.58 36.77 10.77
CA THR A 600 16.50 36.87 9.31
C THR A 600 17.34 35.77 8.62
N ASN A 601 17.22 35.59 7.31
CA ASN A 601 18.10 34.68 6.58
C ASN A 601 19.57 35.08 6.64
N ALA A 602 19.86 36.36 6.74
CA ALA A 602 21.23 36.89 6.84
C ALA A 602 21.80 36.83 8.28
N GLN A 603 20.92 36.86 9.26
CA GLN A 603 21.27 36.80 10.70
C GLN A 603 20.25 35.89 11.41
N PRO A 604 20.36 34.56 11.25
CA PRO A 604 19.42 33.64 11.86
C PRO A 604 19.55 33.62 13.37
N HIS A 605 18.41 33.63 14.05
CA HIS A 605 18.29 33.47 15.51
C HIS A 605 17.38 32.29 15.78
N TRP A 606 18.00 31.13 16.09
CA TRP A 606 17.28 29.91 16.31
C TRP A 606 16.70 29.85 17.73
N GLN A 607 15.40 29.65 17.80
CA GLN A 607 14.65 29.44 19.04
C GLN A 607 13.68 28.28 18.89
N HIS A 608 13.19 27.76 19.97
CA HIS A 608 12.15 26.73 19.99
C HIS A 608 11.22 26.89 21.19
N TYR A 609 10.01 26.38 21.07
CA TYR A 609 9.13 26.20 22.23
C TYR A 609 9.52 24.89 22.95
N SER A 610 9.92 24.99 24.20
CA SER A 610 10.24 23.83 25.03
C SER A 610 8.98 23.28 25.70
N PRO A 611 8.53 22.06 25.38
CA PRO A 611 7.39 21.44 26.03
C PRO A 611 7.66 21.09 27.50
N TYR A 612 8.93 21.06 27.91
CA TYR A 612 9.34 20.76 29.29
C TYR A 612 9.26 21.97 30.21
N THR A 613 9.61 23.13 29.70
CA THR A 613 9.59 24.38 30.48
C THR A 613 8.36 25.28 30.22
N GLY A 614 7.63 25.01 29.12
CA GLY A 614 6.51 25.86 28.68
C GLY A 614 6.94 27.25 28.21
N LYS A 615 8.20 27.39 27.73
CA LYS A 615 8.77 28.69 27.34
C LYS A 615 9.46 28.59 25.99
N VAL A 616 9.60 29.74 25.34
CA VAL A 616 10.51 29.91 24.20
C VAL A 616 11.95 29.98 24.72
N VAL A 617 12.83 29.19 24.14
CA VAL A 617 14.23 29.01 24.53
C VAL A 617 15.12 29.15 23.30
N ASP A 618 16.30 29.75 23.49
CA ASP A 618 17.30 29.86 22.42
C ASP A 618 17.92 28.50 22.06
N GLY A 619 18.23 28.31 20.80
CA GLY A 619 18.96 27.18 20.27
C GLY A 619 18.14 26.20 19.47
N GLN A 620 18.83 25.17 19.00
CA GLN A 620 18.25 24.09 18.23
C GLN A 620 17.41 23.16 19.12
N PHE A 621 16.44 22.50 18.53
CA PHE A 621 15.63 21.49 19.22
C PHE A 621 15.33 20.34 18.27
N VAL A 622 15.65 19.13 18.70
CA VAL A 622 15.36 17.91 17.96
C VAL A 622 14.33 17.11 18.72
N TYR A 623 13.21 16.92 18.10
CA TYR A 623 12.08 16.19 18.69
C TYR A 623 12.02 14.76 18.16
N ASN A 624 11.60 13.85 19.04
CA ASN A 624 11.28 12.47 18.67
C ASN A 624 12.47 11.65 18.15
N ASN A 625 13.69 11.92 18.59
CA ASN A 625 14.81 11.08 18.20
C ASN A 625 14.78 9.77 19.02
N GLY A 626 14.39 8.67 18.39
CA GLY A 626 14.58 7.32 18.91
C GLY A 626 16.05 6.94 18.87
N PHE A 627 16.84 7.41 19.82
CA PHE A 627 18.30 7.24 19.83
C PHE A 627 18.70 5.76 19.85
N TRP A 628 17.90 4.91 20.51
CA TRP A 628 18.09 3.47 20.51
C TRP A 628 18.04 2.88 19.08
N ASP A 629 17.17 3.42 18.22
CA ASP A 629 17.05 2.98 16.83
C ASP A 629 18.14 3.54 15.93
N THR A 630 18.60 4.78 16.18
CA THR A 630 19.39 5.58 15.23
C THR A 630 20.89 5.58 15.51
N PHE A 631 21.37 5.32 16.76
CA PHE A 631 22.77 5.53 17.13
C PHE A 631 23.75 4.60 16.40
N ARG A 632 23.31 3.39 16.01
CA ARG A 632 24.23 2.39 15.41
C ARG A 632 24.60 2.71 13.97
N THR A 633 23.67 3.23 13.19
CA THR A 633 23.87 3.39 11.73
C THR A 633 23.47 4.77 11.22
N ALA A 634 22.33 5.33 11.61
CA ALA A 634 21.86 6.61 11.12
C ALA A 634 22.81 7.76 11.49
N TRP A 635 23.22 7.86 12.76
CA TRP A 635 24.19 8.88 13.19
C TRP A 635 25.56 8.74 12.55
N PRO A 636 26.17 7.55 12.44
CA PRO A 636 27.37 7.34 11.62
C PRO A 636 27.19 7.79 10.17
N LEU A 637 26.08 7.46 9.54
CA LEU A 637 25.78 7.91 8.17
C LEU A 637 25.75 9.45 8.09
N TYR A 638 25.00 10.13 8.98
CA TYR A 638 24.92 11.60 8.97
C TYR A 638 26.27 12.26 9.15
N SER A 639 27.16 11.69 9.97
CA SER A 639 28.49 12.22 10.18
C SER A 639 29.38 12.20 8.91
N ILE A 640 29.04 11.34 7.94
CA ILE A 640 29.73 11.20 6.67
C ILE A 640 29.09 12.06 5.58
N VAL A 641 27.75 11.95 5.41
CA VAL A 641 27.05 12.51 4.26
C VAL A 641 26.41 13.88 4.52
N ALA A 642 26.23 14.26 5.79
CA ALA A 642 25.64 15.53 6.21
C ALA A 642 26.24 16.05 7.53
N PRO A 643 27.59 16.24 7.63
CA PRO A 643 28.26 16.51 8.92
C PRO A 643 27.80 17.80 9.60
N GLU A 644 27.50 18.85 8.82
CA GLU A 644 27.00 20.11 9.38
C GLU A 644 25.61 19.94 10.00
N LYS A 645 24.71 19.22 9.31
CA LYS A 645 23.38 18.94 9.82
C LYS A 645 23.45 17.99 11.03
N ALA A 646 24.33 17.01 11.02
CA ALA A 646 24.57 16.13 12.17
C ALA A 646 24.97 16.93 13.41
N THR A 647 25.83 17.96 13.26
CA THR A 647 26.22 18.84 14.35
C THR A 647 25.05 19.65 14.90
N GLN A 648 24.20 20.22 14.02
CA GLN A 648 23.00 20.95 14.44
C GLN A 648 22.03 20.04 15.20
N LEU A 649 21.82 18.81 14.71
CA LEU A 649 20.93 17.85 15.35
C LEU A 649 21.47 17.40 16.73
N LEU A 650 22.77 17.21 16.87
CA LEU A 650 23.43 16.91 18.15
C LEU A 650 23.30 18.06 19.13
N ASP A 651 23.48 19.29 18.69
CA ASP A 651 23.26 20.48 19.54
C ASP A 651 21.82 20.52 20.05
N GLY A 652 20.84 20.20 19.17
CA GLY A 652 19.44 20.10 19.55
C GLY A 652 19.17 19.02 20.62
N LEU A 653 19.82 17.85 20.52
CA LEU A 653 19.72 16.80 21.54
C LEU A 653 20.34 17.23 22.89
N ILE A 654 21.47 17.95 22.85
CA ILE A 654 22.12 18.47 24.06
C ILE A 654 21.25 19.51 24.75
N GLN A 655 20.53 20.34 24.00
CA GLN A 655 19.61 21.34 24.57
C GLN A 655 18.46 20.73 25.36
N ILE A 656 17.98 19.53 25.00
CA ILE A 656 16.93 18.82 25.74
C ILE A 656 17.40 18.47 27.18
N GLY A 657 18.69 18.23 27.38
CA GLY A 657 19.28 17.88 28.68
C GLY A 657 19.66 19.06 29.55
N ARG A 658 19.57 20.27 29.03
CA ARG A 658 19.89 21.54 29.71
C ARG A 658 18.63 22.28 30.10
#